data_5e69d7babc5ffbb8d88bd19f2b36fd8e
#
_entry.id   5e69d7babc5ffbb8d88bd19f2b36fd8e
#
_cell.length_a   1.000
_cell.length_b   1.000
_cell.length_c   1.000
_cell.angle_alpha   90.00
_cell.angle_beta   90.00
_cell.angle_gamma   90.00
#
_symmetry.space_group_name_H-M   'P 1'
#
loop_
_entity.id
_entity.type
_entity.pdbx_description
1 polymer ?
#
loop_
_entity_poly.entity_id
_entity_poly.type
_entity_poly.pdbx_seq_one_letter_code
_entity_poly.pdbx_strand_id
1 'polypeptide(L)'
;MNLFEKQQYEFAGRHIGPNEEETKDMLNAIGVKSLDELINKTVPSSIRLKKSLKLPVAQTEFEYLDELKKIAAKNKVFKTYIGQGYYNTITPSVILRNVFQNPGWYTQYTPYQAEISQGRLESLLNYQTMVCDLTGLELANASLLDEATAAAEAMAMLFHHKNKGEEISAPKFFVDYNIFTQTKEVLLTRATPIGIELVHGDYKTASLDESYFGAIVQYPNNTGSVEDYRDFINKIHAVNGYVVMATDLLALTLLTPPGELGADVAVGSAQRFGVPLGYGGPHAAFFATRGEFKRGIPGRIIGVSIDAQNNRALRMALQTREQHIKREKATSNICTAQALLANMAAMYAVYHGPDGLKNIAQRIHVLTAAIAKGLKSIGVKVLNDNYFDTLTFEVNDIKAFKNAAEKNKANFHYHANGNISLSIDEVASNYIGETEKNLAAIFKEAISKTFVLFFDEADALFGKRTSTYLTHPVFNTHHSESEMMRYIKSLENKDLSLNTSMISLGSCTMKLNAATELIPVSWPEFSAIHPFAPASQTKGYQYIIAKLEDYLNKITGFTACSLQPNSGAQGEYTGLLAIRAYHADRKESHRNIVLIPISAHGTNPASAIMAGMKVVVVKSDADGHIDVTDLKLKAEEHKNNLAGLMVTYPSTHGVFEESIKKICKTIHDNGGLVYMDGANMNAQVGLTSPGMIGADVCHLNLHKTFAIPHGGGGPGVGPICVNNKLKPYLPGHHVNVTLKSTKTNIPAVSAAPYGSASILLISYAYIKMLGEEGVKKATEYAILNANYMKTKLEKYFKILYTGTNGFCAHEFIVELRSFKTTTGIEAEDVAKRLMDYGFHAPTVSFPVAGTFMIEPTESEDKGELDRFCEALISIYHEIKDIEEGKADKIDNALKNAPHTQQVICADDWNHAYSRRDAAFPLAYVMKNKFWPSIARINNTFGDRNLICTCEPMESYLEEQVSN
;
A
#
# COMPACT_ATOMS: atom_id res chain seq x y z
N MET A 1 -17.47 -26.94 27.12
CA MET A 1 -17.39 -25.47 27.29
C MET A 1 -18.73 -25.01 27.84
N ASN A 2 -18.77 -24.31 28.97
CA ASN A 2 -20.00 -23.74 29.51
C ASN A 2 -20.44 -22.51 28.70
N LEU A 3 -21.62 -21.94 28.99
CA LEU A 3 -22.20 -20.84 28.23
C LEU A 3 -21.31 -19.58 28.23
N PHE A 4 -20.67 -19.27 29.33
CA PHE A 4 -19.78 -18.10 29.47
C PHE A 4 -18.44 -18.29 28.72
N GLU A 5 -17.91 -19.51 28.74
CA GLU A 5 -16.74 -19.85 27.95
C GLU A 5 -17.04 -19.76 26.44
N LYS A 6 -18.24 -20.21 26.00
CA LYS A 6 -18.67 -20.04 24.60
C LYS A 6 -18.74 -18.57 24.19
N GLN A 7 -19.26 -17.70 25.06
CA GLN A 7 -19.35 -16.26 24.79
C GLN A 7 -17.96 -15.64 24.57
N GLN A 8 -16.96 -16.06 25.32
CA GLN A 8 -15.60 -15.53 25.21
C GLN A 8 -14.98 -15.76 23.82
N TYR A 9 -15.36 -16.84 23.14
CA TYR A 9 -14.88 -17.19 21.81
C TYR A 9 -15.89 -16.84 20.68
N GLU A 10 -16.89 -16.01 20.94
CA GLU A 10 -17.93 -15.68 19.96
C GLU A 10 -17.37 -15.07 18.69
N PHE A 11 -16.34 -14.20 18.78
CA PHE A 11 -15.74 -13.58 17.60
C PHE A 11 -15.04 -14.61 16.71
N ALA A 12 -14.35 -15.60 17.27
CA ALA A 12 -13.75 -16.67 16.50
C ALA A 12 -14.79 -17.46 15.68
N GLY A 13 -15.98 -17.69 16.25
CA GLY A 13 -17.09 -18.31 15.53
C GLY A 13 -17.76 -17.46 14.47
N ARG A 14 -17.53 -16.13 14.48
CA ARG A 14 -18.01 -15.20 13.44
C ARG A 14 -16.96 -14.93 12.36
N HIS A 15 -15.68 -15.04 12.70
CA HIS A 15 -14.57 -14.84 11.79
C HIS A 15 -14.24 -16.09 10.96
N ILE A 16 -14.25 -17.27 11.60
CA ILE A 16 -13.96 -18.55 10.94
C ILE A 16 -15.24 -19.08 10.29
N GLY A 17 -15.20 -19.27 8.97
CA GLY A 17 -16.39 -19.59 8.18
C GLY A 17 -17.03 -20.95 8.49
N PRO A 18 -16.31 -22.09 8.39
CA PRO A 18 -16.90 -23.40 8.61
C PRO A 18 -17.29 -23.64 10.07
N ASN A 19 -18.52 -24.12 10.30
CA ASN A 19 -18.99 -24.57 11.59
C ASN A 19 -18.53 -26.01 11.91
N GLU A 20 -18.92 -26.57 13.09
CA GLU A 20 -18.46 -27.91 13.53
C GLU A 20 -18.97 -29.06 12.65
N GLU A 21 -20.19 -28.97 12.11
CA GLU A 21 -20.76 -29.98 11.22
C GLU A 21 -20.10 -29.94 9.85
N GLU A 22 -20.00 -28.77 9.28
CA GLU A 22 -19.28 -28.52 8.02
C GLU A 22 -17.81 -28.94 8.10
N THR A 23 -17.16 -28.68 9.23
CA THR A 23 -15.78 -29.12 9.49
C THR A 23 -15.65 -30.64 9.41
N LYS A 24 -16.60 -31.38 10.00
CA LYS A 24 -16.60 -32.85 9.91
C LYS A 24 -16.78 -33.33 8.48
N ASP A 25 -17.70 -32.72 7.73
CA ASP A 25 -17.93 -33.06 6.33
C ASP A 25 -16.68 -32.82 5.48
N MET A 26 -16.01 -31.68 5.72
CA MET A 26 -14.77 -31.32 5.00
C MET A 26 -13.63 -32.31 5.33
N LEU A 27 -13.45 -32.68 6.60
CA LEU A 27 -12.45 -33.65 7.02
C LEU A 27 -12.74 -35.05 6.43
N ASN A 28 -14.01 -35.48 6.39
CA ASN A 28 -14.41 -36.70 5.74
C ASN A 28 -14.11 -36.68 4.23
N ALA A 29 -14.39 -35.61 3.56
CA ALA A 29 -14.10 -35.44 2.12
C ALA A 29 -12.58 -35.52 1.83
N ILE A 30 -11.74 -34.94 2.71
CA ILE A 30 -10.27 -35.00 2.65
C ILE A 30 -9.75 -36.42 3.00
N GLY A 31 -10.49 -37.23 3.74
CA GLY A 31 -10.08 -38.57 4.17
C GLY A 31 -9.22 -38.58 5.45
N VAL A 32 -9.45 -37.63 6.35
CA VAL A 32 -8.79 -37.56 7.68
C VAL A 32 -9.82 -37.57 8.81
N LYS A 33 -9.43 -38.05 10.00
CA LYS A 33 -10.35 -38.25 11.14
C LYS A 33 -10.54 -36.96 11.97
N SER A 34 -9.56 -36.04 11.92
CA SER A 34 -9.60 -34.82 12.73
C SER A 34 -8.74 -33.72 12.12
N LEU A 35 -8.97 -32.48 12.55
CA LEU A 35 -8.15 -31.33 12.19
C LEU A 35 -6.68 -31.53 12.61
N ASP A 36 -6.46 -32.08 13.81
CA ASP A 36 -5.11 -32.40 14.28
C ASP A 36 -4.40 -33.42 13.38
N GLU A 37 -5.11 -34.41 12.84
CA GLU A 37 -4.53 -35.38 11.89
C GLU A 37 -4.11 -34.66 10.60
N LEU A 38 -4.96 -33.76 10.05
CA LEU A 38 -4.63 -32.97 8.87
C LEU A 38 -3.37 -32.12 9.11
N ILE A 39 -3.35 -31.36 10.21
CA ILE A 39 -2.21 -30.52 10.58
C ILE A 39 -0.93 -31.36 10.78
N ASN A 40 -1.10 -32.55 11.41
CA ASN A 40 0.00 -33.44 11.63
C ASN A 40 0.60 -34.02 10.34
N LYS A 41 -0.18 -34.18 9.30
CA LYS A 41 0.27 -34.63 7.98
C LYS A 41 0.79 -33.51 7.08
N THR A 42 0.37 -32.27 7.35
CA THR A 42 0.71 -31.12 6.52
C THR A 42 1.96 -30.38 7.00
N VAL A 43 2.05 -30.10 8.32
CA VAL A 43 3.15 -29.32 8.90
C VAL A 43 4.26 -30.26 9.38
N PRO A 44 5.51 -30.14 8.93
CA PRO A 44 6.63 -30.97 9.34
C PRO A 44 6.84 -30.96 10.86
N SER A 45 7.01 -32.13 11.47
CA SER A 45 7.16 -32.28 12.93
C SER A 45 8.38 -31.52 13.49
N SER A 46 9.42 -31.36 12.68
CA SER A 46 10.69 -30.69 13.02
C SER A 46 10.53 -29.20 13.30
N ILE A 47 9.47 -28.58 12.78
CA ILE A 47 9.21 -27.13 12.91
C ILE A 47 7.98 -26.81 13.76
N ARG A 48 7.32 -27.77 14.37
CA ARG A 48 6.11 -27.52 15.18
C ARG A 48 6.42 -26.88 16.52
N LEU A 49 5.62 -25.88 16.87
CA LEU A 49 5.64 -25.29 18.21
C LEU A 49 5.21 -26.33 19.25
N LYS A 50 6.00 -26.45 20.30
CA LYS A 50 5.70 -27.33 21.45
C LYS A 50 5.05 -26.59 22.61
N LYS A 51 5.01 -25.28 22.58
CA LYS A 51 4.48 -24.39 23.62
C LYS A 51 3.52 -23.38 23.02
N SER A 52 2.58 -22.89 23.83
CA SER A 52 1.65 -21.84 23.46
C SER A 52 2.37 -20.52 23.16
N LEU A 53 1.75 -19.66 22.36
CA LEU A 53 2.29 -18.35 21.97
C LEU A 53 2.29 -17.34 23.11
N LYS A 54 1.55 -17.60 24.20
CA LYS A 54 1.33 -16.66 25.32
C LYS A 54 0.75 -15.32 24.88
N LEU A 55 -0.19 -15.37 23.94
CA LEU A 55 -1.00 -14.22 23.55
C LEU A 55 -2.13 -13.98 24.56
N PRO A 56 -2.85 -12.85 24.50
CA PRO A 56 -3.99 -12.61 25.37
C PRO A 56 -5.10 -13.65 25.17
N VAL A 57 -5.94 -13.79 26.18
CA VAL A 57 -7.19 -14.53 26.05
C VAL A 57 -8.12 -13.75 25.14
N ALA A 58 -8.98 -14.45 24.39
CA ALA A 58 -9.94 -13.83 23.48
C ALA A 58 -10.87 -12.85 24.22
N GLN A 59 -11.31 -11.82 23.53
CA GLN A 59 -12.30 -10.86 24.00
C GLN A 59 -13.50 -10.84 23.08
N THR A 60 -14.68 -10.63 23.64
CA THR A 60 -15.86 -10.30 22.85
C THR A 60 -15.69 -8.93 22.17
N GLU A 61 -16.43 -8.68 21.09
CA GLU A 61 -16.41 -7.37 20.40
C GLU A 61 -16.75 -6.22 21.36
N PHE A 62 -17.72 -6.45 22.26
CA PHE A 62 -18.11 -5.45 23.27
C PHE A 62 -16.99 -5.13 24.26
N GLU A 63 -16.36 -6.15 24.84
CA GLU A 63 -15.25 -5.98 25.78
C GLU A 63 -14.05 -5.29 25.14
N TYR A 64 -13.73 -5.69 23.91
CA TYR A 64 -12.66 -5.06 23.14
C TYR A 64 -12.91 -3.58 22.90
N LEU A 65 -14.09 -3.20 22.42
CA LEU A 65 -14.43 -1.80 22.15
C LEU A 65 -14.45 -0.97 23.45
N ASP A 66 -14.93 -1.51 24.56
CA ASP A 66 -14.90 -0.84 25.87
C ASP A 66 -13.47 -0.63 26.39
N GLU A 67 -12.60 -1.65 26.28
CA GLU A 67 -11.17 -1.51 26.60
C GLU A 67 -10.51 -0.48 25.69
N LEU A 68 -10.77 -0.54 24.39
CA LEU A 68 -10.16 0.36 23.42
C LEU A 68 -10.56 1.82 23.63
N LYS A 69 -11.81 2.11 24.03
CA LYS A 69 -12.23 3.47 24.41
C LYS A 69 -11.41 4.01 25.59
N LYS A 70 -11.11 3.17 26.58
CA LYS A 70 -10.27 3.54 27.73
C LYS A 70 -8.80 3.79 27.32
N ILE A 71 -8.33 3.07 26.30
CA ILE A 71 -6.99 3.29 25.71
C ILE A 71 -6.99 4.58 24.88
N ALA A 72 -7.99 4.78 24.03
CA ALA A 72 -8.16 5.98 23.22
C ALA A 72 -8.18 7.26 24.07
N ALA A 73 -8.88 7.25 25.19
CA ALA A 73 -8.95 8.36 26.14
C ALA A 73 -7.59 8.76 26.77
N LYS A 74 -6.54 7.93 26.63
CA LYS A 74 -5.16 8.28 27.04
C LYS A 74 -4.46 9.18 26.01
N ASN A 75 -4.97 9.23 24.79
CA ASN A 75 -4.52 10.17 23.78
C ASN A 75 -5.13 11.56 24.06
N LYS A 76 -4.40 12.60 23.69
CA LYS A 76 -4.85 13.98 23.83
C LYS A 76 -4.84 14.64 22.45
N VAL A 77 -6.02 14.86 21.92
CA VAL A 77 -6.16 15.58 20.64
C VAL A 77 -5.99 17.07 20.92
N PHE A 78 -4.82 17.61 20.59
CA PHE A 78 -4.53 19.03 20.65
C PHE A 78 -4.70 19.65 19.27
N LYS A 79 -5.00 20.95 19.21
CA LYS A 79 -4.95 21.70 17.97
C LYS A 79 -3.52 21.67 17.42
N THR A 80 -3.38 21.29 16.18
CA THR A 80 -2.05 21.18 15.56
C THR A 80 -1.81 22.31 14.58
N TYR A 81 -0.70 23.01 14.80
CA TYR A 81 -0.12 24.00 13.91
C TYR A 81 1.29 23.57 13.48
N ILE A 82 1.56 22.25 13.52
CA ILE A 82 2.89 21.70 13.22
C ILE A 82 3.20 21.75 11.72
N GLY A 83 2.24 21.38 10.87
CA GLY A 83 2.48 21.29 9.42
C GLY A 83 3.48 20.19 9.06
N GLN A 84 4.59 20.57 8.40
CA GLN A 84 5.68 19.65 8.04
C GLN A 84 5.19 18.43 7.21
N GLY A 85 4.29 18.71 6.24
CA GLY A 85 3.75 17.70 5.31
C GLY A 85 2.51 16.96 5.82
N TYR A 86 1.99 17.30 7.00
CA TYR A 86 0.77 16.72 7.59
C TYR A 86 -0.15 17.83 8.10
N TYR A 87 -1.39 17.84 7.64
CA TYR A 87 -2.34 18.91 7.90
C TYR A 87 -3.72 18.34 8.20
N ASN A 88 -4.45 18.89 9.18
CA ASN A 88 -5.84 18.51 9.39
C ASN A 88 -6.68 18.91 8.18
N THR A 89 -7.61 18.05 7.86
CA THR A 89 -8.56 18.23 6.78
C THR A 89 -9.95 17.77 7.22
N ILE A 90 -10.98 18.25 6.56
CA ILE A 90 -12.35 17.86 6.82
C ILE A 90 -12.75 16.81 5.80
N THR A 91 -12.82 15.55 6.23
CA THR A 91 -13.35 14.48 5.39
C THR A 91 -14.86 14.68 5.21
N PRO A 92 -15.37 14.94 3.99
CA PRO A 92 -16.82 15.02 3.78
C PRO A 92 -17.52 13.74 4.25
N SER A 93 -18.65 13.89 4.98
CA SER A 93 -19.36 12.74 5.57
C SER A 93 -19.80 11.72 4.52
N VAL A 94 -20.13 12.16 3.31
CA VAL A 94 -20.49 11.29 2.19
C VAL A 94 -19.33 10.42 1.73
N ILE A 95 -18.10 10.92 1.77
CA ILE A 95 -16.88 10.17 1.44
C ILE A 95 -16.48 9.26 2.61
N LEU A 96 -16.52 9.77 3.84
CA LEU A 96 -16.20 8.98 5.03
C LEU A 96 -17.06 7.71 5.09
N ARG A 97 -18.37 7.85 4.96
CA ARG A 97 -19.32 6.74 5.07
C ARG A 97 -19.32 5.81 3.86
N ASN A 98 -19.31 6.37 2.63
CA ASN A 98 -19.53 5.59 1.42
C ASN A 98 -18.25 5.12 0.72
N VAL A 99 -17.05 5.54 1.20
CA VAL A 99 -15.75 5.06 0.71
C VAL A 99 -14.94 4.47 1.85
N PHE A 100 -14.55 5.28 2.85
CA PHE A 100 -13.62 4.87 3.90
C PHE A 100 -14.18 3.77 4.81
N GLN A 101 -15.46 3.87 5.18
CA GLN A 101 -16.16 2.90 6.03
C GLN A 101 -16.95 1.85 5.24
N ASN A 102 -16.89 1.87 3.91
CA ASN A 102 -17.68 0.98 3.06
C ASN A 102 -16.87 -0.25 2.63
N PRO A 103 -17.29 -1.48 3.00
CA PRO A 103 -16.60 -2.71 2.61
C PRO A 103 -16.54 -2.92 1.10
N GLY A 104 -17.48 -2.39 0.32
CA GLY A 104 -17.43 -2.40 -1.14
C GLY A 104 -16.20 -1.70 -1.71
N TRP A 105 -15.59 -0.77 -0.98
CA TRP A 105 -14.37 -0.06 -1.37
C TRP A 105 -13.11 -0.60 -0.71
N TYR A 106 -13.11 -0.89 0.61
CA TYR A 106 -11.89 -1.28 1.28
C TYR A 106 -11.57 -2.77 1.19
N THR A 107 -12.53 -3.63 0.82
CA THR A 107 -12.28 -5.09 0.66
C THR A 107 -11.89 -5.51 -0.75
N GLN A 108 -11.73 -4.57 -1.68
CA GLN A 108 -11.25 -4.83 -3.04
C GLN A 108 -9.74 -5.10 -3.05
N TYR A 109 -9.28 -5.70 -4.17
CA TYR A 109 -7.86 -5.93 -4.42
C TYR A 109 -7.33 -5.03 -5.56
N THR A 110 -6.05 -5.09 -5.82
CA THR A 110 -5.42 -4.45 -6.99
C THR A 110 -6.15 -4.84 -8.27
N PRO A 111 -6.48 -3.89 -9.16
CA PRO A 111 -7.34 -4.13 -10.33
C PRO A 111 -6.64 -4.87 -11.48
N TYR A 112 -6.01 -6.03 -11.18
CA TYR A 112 -5.41 -6.89 -12.19
C TYR A 112 -6.43 -7.44 -13.18
N GLN A 113 -7.65 -7.69 -12.72
CA GLN A 113 -8.78 -8.11 -13.55
C GLN A 113 -9.67 -6.90 -13.79
N ALA A 114 -9.31 -6.16 -14.81
CA ALA A 114 -9.85 -4.85 -15.06
C ALA A 114 -11.36 -4.86 -15.38
N GLU A 115 -11.88 -5.92 -16.02
CA GLU A 115 -13.28 -6.05 -16.39
C GLU A 115 -14.26 -6.03 -15.21
N ILE A 116 -13.78 -6.41 -14.03
CA ILE A 116 -14.55 -6.41 -12.77
C ILE A 116 -14.03 -5.37 -11.76
N SER A 117 -13.37 -4.34 -12.27
CA SER A 117 -12.66 -3.32 -11.46
C SER A 117 -12.80 -1.92 -12.05
N GLN A 118 -13.77 -1.70 -12.92
CA GLN A 118 -13.89 -0.46 -13.69
C GLN A 118 -14.18 0.75 -12.81
N GLY A 119 -14.87 0.57 -11.68
CA GLY A 119 -15.20 1.67 -10.78
C GLY A 119 -13.98 2.22 -10.07
N ARG A 120 -13.15 1.37 -9.43
CA ARG A 120 -11.91 1.84 -8.78
C ARG A 120 -10.86 2.29 -9.78
N LEU A 121 -10.83 1.70 -10.99
CA LEU A 121 -9.96 2.16 -12.08
C LEU A 121 -10.34 3.58 -12.51
N GLU A 122 -11.64 3.88 -12.64
CA GLU A 122 -12.12 5.22 -12.95
C GLU A 122 -11.75 6.23 -11.85
N SER A 123 -11.94 5.88 -10.59
CA SER A 123 -11.55 6.73 -9.46
C SER A 123 -10.04 6.98 -9.41
N LEU A 124 -9.21 5.97 -9.70
CA LEU A 124 -7.74 6.13 -9.79
C LEU A 124 -7.31 6.94 -11.03
N LEU A 125 -8.03 6.85 -12.14
CA LEU A 125 -7.80 7.72 -13.30
C LEU A 125 -8.12 9.19 -12.96
N ASN A 126 -9.20 9.43 -12.22
CA ASN A 126 -9.52 10.77 -11.71
C ASN A 126 -8.39 11.29 -10.79
N TYR A 127 -7.82 10.43 -9.93
CA TYR A 127 -6.67 10.77 -9.11
C TYR A 127 -5.45 11.19 -9.95
N GLN A 128 -5.11 10.42 -10.98
CA GLN A 128 -4.00 10.73 -11.89
C GLN A 128 -4.23 12.06 -12.61
N THR A 129 -5.46 12.28 -13.11
CA THR A 129 -5.85 13.53 -13.79
C THR A 129 -5.70 14.73 -12.84
N MET A 130 -6.22 14.60 -11.61
CA MET A 130 -6.10 15.64 -10.58
C MET A 130 -4.63 15.99 -10.31
N VAL A 131 -3.77 15.00 -10.19
CA VAL A 131 -2.35 15.21 -9.92
C VAL A 131 -1.65 15.86 -11.12
N CYS A 132 -1.92 15.41 -12.35
CA CYS A 132 -1.37 16.02 -13.57
C CYS A 132 -1.80 17.48 -13.69
N ASP A 133 -3.08 17.77 -13.54
CA ASP A 133 -3.64 19.13 -13.67
C ASP A 133 -3.06 20.09 -12.63
N LEU A 134 -2.96 19.64 -11.36
CA LEU A 134 -2.45 20.50 -10.30
C LEU A 134 -0.93 20.72 -10.40
N THR A 135 -0.17 19.70 -10.80
CA THR A 135 1.30 19.79 -10.92
C THR A 135 1.76 20.40 -12.25
N GLY A 136 0.90 20.42 -13.27
CA GLY A 136 1.27 20.85 -14.62
C GLY A 136 2.23 19.90 -15.33
N LEU A 137 2.21 18.59 -14.96
CA LEU A 137 3.04 17.54 -15.54
C LEU A 137 2.18 16.53 -16.30
N GLU A 138 2.77 15.89 -17.32
CA GLU A 138 2.03 15.11 -18.32
C GLU A 138 1.53 13.75 -17.81
N LEU A 139 2.23 13.14 -16.84
CA LEU A 139 1.99 11.78 -16.40
C LEU A 139 2.07 11.65 -14.89
N ALA A 140 1.05 11.05 -14.27
CA ALA A 140 1.07 10.68 -12.87
C ALA A 140 0.80 9.19 -12.67
N ASN A 141 1.27 8.63 -11.56
CA ASN A 141 0.91 7.27 -11.13
C ASN A 141 -0.36 7.27 -10.26
N ALA A 142 -0.87 6.05 -10.01
CA ALA A 142 -2.10 5.85 -9.23
C ALA A 142 -1.92 5.95 -7.70
N SER A 143 -0.76 6.14 -7.19
CA SER A 143 -0.28 6.55 -5.86
C SER A 143 1.06 5.89 -5.48
N LEU A 144 1.71 6.39 -4.43
CA LEU A 144 2.83 5.78 -3.73
C LEU A 144 2.56 5.71 -2.22
N LEU A 145 3.60 5.37 -1.42
CA LEU A 145 3.44 5.03 0.00
C LEU A 145 3.35 6.25 0.92
N ASP A 146 4.27 7.20 0.79
CA ASP A 146 4.28 8.51 1.46
C ASP A 146 5.19 9.50 0.70
N GLU A 147 5.19 10.78 1.07
CA GLU A 147 5.95 11.83 0.38
C GLU A 147 7.45 11.52 0.35
N ALA A 148 8.04 11.13 1.49
CA ALA A 148 9.47 10.90 1.57
C ALA A 148 9.92 9.70 0.73
N THR A 149 9.11 8.64 0.68
CA THR A 149 9.38 7.49 -0.20
C THR A 149 9.17 7.86 -1.67
N ALA A 150 8.20 8.71 -2.00
CA ALA A 150 8.02 9.21 -3.36
C ALA A 150 9.22 10.05 -3.82
N ALA A 151 9.76 10.90 -2.96
CA ALA A 151 10.98 11.66 -3.22
C ALA A 151 12.20 10.74 -3.46
N ALA A 152 12.34 9.69 -2.66
CA ALA A 152 13.41 8.72 -2.81
C ALA A 152 13.27 7.85 -4.08
N GLU A 153 12.04 7.50 -4.48
CA GLU A 153 11.77 6.85 -5.77
C GLU A 153 12.13 7.77 -6.95
N ALA A 154 11.83 9.09 -6.85
CA ALA A 154 12.20 10.08 -7.86
C ALA A 154 13.72 10.16 -8.03
N MET A 155 14.44 10.28 -6.92
CA MET A 155 15.90 10.26 -6.90
C MET A 155 16.47 9.01 -7.58
N ALA A 156 15.97 7.83 -7.22
CA ALA A 156 16.43 6.55 -7.79
C ALA A 156 16.10 6.45 -9.29
N MET A 157 14.88 6.87 -9.70
CA MET A 157 14.49 6.90 -11.12
C MET A 157 15.42 7.78 -11.95
N LEU A 158 15.68 9.00 -11.50
CA LEU A 158 16.56 9.95 -12.21
C LEU A 158 18.01 9.46 -12.24
N PHE A 159 18.50 8.87 -11.15
CA PHE A 159 19.83 8.26 -11.09
C PHE A 159 20.02 7.18 -12.16
N HIS A 160 19.06 6.23 -12.26
CA HIS A 160 19.12 5.19 -13.28
C HIS A 160 18.88 5.72 -14.70
N HIS A 161 18.09 6.79 -14.85
CA HIS A 161 17.87 7.43 -16.15
C HIS A 161 19.15 8.11 -16.66
N LYS A 162 19.88 8.80 -15.78
CA LYS A 162 21.12 9.51 -16.12
C LYS A 162 22.30 8.57 -16.33
N ASN A 163 22.46 7.59 -15.44
CA ASN A 163 23.59 6.67 -15.43
C ASN A 163 23.23 5.35 -16.13
N LYS A 164 22.99 5.42 -17.45
CA LYS A 164 22.73 4.23 -18.28
C LYS A 164 24.06 3.58 -18.67
N GLY A 165 24.37 2.42 -18.10
CA GLY A 165 25.61 1.68 -18.38
C GLY A 165 26.31 1.17 -17.13
N GLU A 166 27.53 0.66 -17.27
CA GLU A 166 28.30 0.09 -16.15
C GLU A 166 29.03 1.17 -15.34
N GLU A 167 29.33 2.32 -15.94
CA GLU A 167 30.07 3.42 -15.31
C GLU A 167 29.12 4.53 -14.83
N ILE A 168 29.22 4.86 -13.54
CA ILE A 168 28.44 5.94 -12.92
C ILE A 168 29.18 7.26 -13.16
N SER A 169 28.69 8.05 -14.12
CA SER A 169 29.28 9.35 -14.48
C SER A 169 28.78 10.52 -13.62
N ALA A 170 27.58 10.43 -13.05
CA ALA A 170 26.96 11.48 -12.24
C ALA A 170 26.39 10.89 -10.94
N PRO A 171 27.18 10.78 -9.85
CA PRO A 171 26.73 10.20 -8.59
C PRO A 171 26.03 11.15 -7.64
N LYS A 172 26.11 12.50 -7.89
CA LYS A 172 25.66 13.49 -6.92
C LYS A 172 24.20 13.89 -7.09
N PHE A 173 23.51 14.02 -5.97
CA PHE A 173 22.15 14.55 -5.89
C PHE A 173 22.11 15.73 -4.92
N PHE A 174 21.72 16.91 -5.40
CA PHE A 174 21.62 18.10 -4.57
C PHE A 174 20.33 18.06 -3.74
N VAL A 175 20.47 18.34 -2.45
CA VAL A 175 19.35 18.35 -1.49
C VAL A 175 19.28 19.73 -0.83
N ASP A 176 18.25 20.51 -1.12
CA ASP A 176 18.11 21.84 -0.49
C ASP A 176 17.96 21.73 1.03
N TYR A 177 18.57 22.69 1.77
CA TYR A 177 18.47 22.71 3.24
C TYR A 177 17.04 22.82 3.75
N ASN A 178 16.13 23.32 2.94
CA ASN A 178 14.76 23.63 3.33
C ASN A 178 13.72 22.57 2.92
N ILE A 179 14.13 21.36 2.56
CA ILE A 179 13.17 20.24 2.45
C ILE A 179 12.85 19.67 3.85
N PHE A 180 11.75 18.94 3.98
CA PHE A 180 11.36 18.33 5.24
C PHE A 180 12.41 17.33 5.76
N THR A 181 12.62 17.30 7.08
CA THR A 181 13.66 16.47 7.70
C THR A 181 13.43 14.98 7.49
N GLN A 182 12.18 14.52 7.59
CA GLN A 182 11.83 13.12 7.32
C GLN A 182 12.15 12.72 5.88
N THR A 183 12.00 13.61 4.91
CA THR A 183 12.37 13.37 3.52
C THR A 183 13.89 13.22 3.37
N LYS A 184 14.69 14.05 4.05
CA LYS A 184 16.16 13.92 4.07
C LYS A 184 16.61 12.55 4.60
N GLU A 185 16.00 12.08 5.68
CA GLU A 185 16.32 10.78 6.27
C GLU A 185 16.02 9.62 5.34
N VAL A 186 14.85 9.61 4.68
CA VAL A 186 14.51 8.56 3.73
C VAL A 186 15.37 8.61 2.47
N LEU A 187 15.71 9.82 1.97
CA LEU A 187 16.68 9.99 0.88
C LEU A 187 18.02 9.37 1.24
N LEU A 188 18.54 9.62 2.44
CA LEU A 188 19.79 9.03 2.93
C LEU A 188 19.72 7.50 2.97
N THR A 189 18.62 6.95 3.49
CA THR A 189 18.39 5.50 3.54
C THR A 189 18.42 4.85 2.15
N ARG A 190 17.86 5.53 1.15
CA ARG A 190 17.77 5.03 -0.24
C ARG A 190 19.03 5.29 -1.06
N ALA A 191 19.73 6.38 -0.81
CA ALA A 191 20.96 6.77 -1.51
C ALA A 191 22.16 5.88 -1.16
N THR A 192 22.36 5.64 0.14
CA THR A 192 23.53 4.95 0.67
C THR A 192 23.81 3.57 0.04
N PRO A 193 22.81 2.66 -0.10
CA PRO A 193 23.04 1.32 -0.65
C PRO A 193 23.50 1.30 -2.11
N ILE A 194 23.09 2.25 -2.91
CA ILE A 194 23.34 2.30 -4.36
C ILE A 194 24.41 3.34 -4.75
N GLY A 195 25.07 3.94 -3.76
CA GLY A 195 26.23 4.81 -3.98
C GLY A 195 25.89 6.22 -4.46
N ILE A 196 24.67 6.72 -4.22
CA ILE A 196 24.33 8.12 -4.49
C ILE A 196 24.93 9.02 -3.40
N GLU A 197 25.64 10.07 -3.83
CA GLU A 197 26.19 11.10 -2.96
C GLU A 197 25.17 12.24 -2.77
N LEU A 198 24.63 12.38 -1.54
CA LEU A 198 23.76 13.50 -1.21
C LEU A 198 24.56 14.74 -0.85
N VAL A 199 24.41 15.82 -1.61
CA VAL A 199 25.08 17.10 -1.37
C VAL A 199 24.04 18.09 -0.83
N HIS A 200 24.12 18.40 0.45
CA HIS A 200 23.23 19.35 1.11
C HIS A 200 23.72 20.79 0.94
N GLY A 201 22.82 21.70 0.54
CA GLY A 201 23.17 23.11 0.31
C GLY A 201 21.97 24.05 0.27
N ASP A 202 22.27 25.34 0.13
CA ASP A 202 21.28 26.37 -0.22
C ASP A 202 21.22 26.49 -1.76
N TYR A 203 20.04 26.30 -2.32
CA TYR A 203 19.82 26.37 -3.77
C TYR A 203 20.26 27.72 -4.40
N LYS A 204 20.24 28.84 -3.62
CA LYS A 204 20.64 30.16 -4.08
C LYS A 204 22.14 30.25 -4.36
N THR A 205 22.94 29.52 -3.58
CA THR A 205 24.42 29.58 -3.64
C THR A 205 25.06 28.29 -4.18
N ALA A 206 24.24 27.32 -4.60
CA ALA A 206 24.72 26.04 -5.10
C ALA A 206 25.67 26.20 -6.29
N SER A 207 26.85 25.54 -6.18
CA SER A 207 27.79 25.35 -7.28
C SER A 207 27.58 23.95 -7.86
N LEU A 208 27.21 23.87 -9.11
CA LEU A 208 26.79 22.65 -9.80
C LEU A 208 27.71 22.36 -10.99
N ASP A 209 28.00 21.10 -11.21
CA ASP A 209 28.76 20.58 -12.32
C ASP A 209 28.11 19.31 -12.91
N GLU A 210 28.74 18.73 -13.93
CA GLU A 210 28.23 17.54 -14.63
C GLU A 210 28.16 16.27 -13.76
N SER A 211 28.75 16.28 -12.55
CA SER A 211 28.66 15.16 -11.60
C SER A 211 27.28 15.07 -10.89
N TYR A 212 26.45 16.11 -11.05
CA TYR A 212 25.08 16.08 -10.52
C TYR A 212 24.11 15.49 -11.52
N PHE A 213 23.39 14.41 -11.14
CA PHE A 213 22.30 13.89 -11.97
C PHE A 213 20.96 14.58 -11.67
N GLY A 214 20.85 15.26 -10.54
CA GLY A 214 19.61 15.95 -10.20
C GLY A 214 19.66 16.66 -8.85
N ALA A 215 18.50 17.25 -8.52
CA ALA A 215 18.29 18.01 -7.30
C ALA A 215 16.87 17.82 -6.77
N ILE A 216 16.67 18.11 -5.46
CA ILE A 216 15.34 18.22 -4.84
C ILE A 216 15.20 19.53 -4.08
N VAL A 217 14.04 20.19 -4.28
CA VAL A 217 13.57 21.36 -3.55
C VAL A 217 12.17 21.12 -3.00
N GLN A 218 11.74 21.92 -2.01
CA GLN A 218 10.41 21.84 -1.38
C GLN A 218 9.60 23.11 -1.64
N TYR A 219 8.33 22.98 -2.03
CA TYR A 219 7.47 24.09 -2.44
C TYR A 219 6.01 23.92 -1.98
N PRO A 220 5.55 24.71 -0.98
CA PRO A 220 6.33 25.59 -0.09
C PRO A 220 7.37 24.80 0.73
N ASN A 221 8.43 25.49 1.19
CA ASN A 221 9.52 24.83 1.91
C ASN A 221 9.19 24.59 3.40
N ASN A 222 10.11 23.96 4.16
CA ASN A 222 9.91 23.59 5.56
C ASN A 222 9.72 24.77 6.53
N THR A 223 10.06 25.97 6.09
CA THR A 223 9.80 27.23 6.85
C THR A 223 8.51 27.91 6.41
N GLY A 224 7.82 27.35 5.41
CA GLY A 224 6.62 27.91 4.81
C GLY A 224 6.87 28.93 3.69
N SER A 225 8.13 29.20 3.34
CA SER A 225 8.45 30.16 2.28
C SER A 225 8.07 29.61 0.90
N VAL A 226 7.46 30.49 0.09
CA VAL A 226 7.21 30.26 -1.34
C VAL A 226 8.34 30.93 -2.11
N GLU A 227 9.20 30.12 -2.72
CA GLU A 227 10.40 30.56 -3.42
C GLU A 227 10.25 30.43 -4.94
N ASP A 228 10.94 31.27 -5.72
CA ASP A 228 11.04 31.06 -7.18
C ASP A 228 12.28 30.22 -7.51
N TYR A 229 12.04 29.03 -7.98
CA TYR A 229 13.12 28.07 -8.29
C TYR A 229 13.54 28.08 -9.76
N ARG A 230 13.00 28.94 -10.64
CA ARG A 230 13.28 28.88 -12.09
C ARG A 230 14.77 29.00 -12.42
N ASP A 231 15.48 29.97 -11.79
CA ASP A 231 16.91 30.12 -12.00
C ASP A 231 17.72 28.90 -11.54
N PHE A 232 17.34 28.30 -10.43
CA PHE A 232 17.98 27.08 -9.94
C PHE A 232 17.72 25.88 -10.85
N ILE A 233 16.48 25.73 -11.31
CA ILE A 233 16.09 24.69 -12.28
C ILE A 233 16.92 24.82 -13.56
N ASN A 234 17.05 26.04 -14.10
CA ASN A 234 17.86 26.30 -15.27
C ASN A 234 19.36 25.96 -15.07
N LYS A 235 19.91 26.21 -13.88
CA LYS A 235 21.30 25.82 -13.55
C LYS A 235 21.48 24.30 -13.52
N ILE A 236 20.56 23.55 -12.96
CA ILE A 236 20.59 22.08 -12.96
C ILE A 236 20.45 21.54 -14.38
N HIS A 237 19.54 22.08 -15.18
CA HIS A 237 19.37 21.67 -16.59
C HIS A 237 20.62 22.00 -17.43
N ALA A 238 21.32 23.11 -17.15
CA ALA A 238 22.56 23.47 -17.85
C ALA A 238 23.68 22.44 -17.69
N VAL A 239 23.67 21.66 -16.59
CA VAL A 239 24.60 20.53 -16.37
C VAL A 239 23.97 19.18 -16.72
N ASN A 240 22.87 19.19 -17.48
CA ASN A 240 22.08 18.01 -17.86
C ASN A 240 21.56 17.20 -16.65
N GLY A 241 21.32 17.82 -15.52
CA GLY A 241 20.65 17.23 -14.36
C GLY A 241 19.11 17.42 -14.44
N TYR A 242 18.39 16.85 -13.48
CA TYR A 242 16.93 16.90 -13.38
C TYR A 242 16.47 17.45 -12.02
N VAL A 243 15.29 18.06 -11.95
CA VAL A 243 14.78 18.64 -10.72
C VAL A 243 13.52 17.93 -10.24
N VAL A 244 13.57 17.48 -8.99
CA VAL A 244 12.41 17.00 -8.23
C VAL A 244 11.89 18.17 -7.38
N MET A 245 10.60 18.45 -7.48
CA MET A 245 9.93 19.43 -6.62
C MET A 245 8.95 18.68 -5.69
N ALA A 246 9.25 18.63 -4.39
CA ALA A 246 8.30 18.16 -3.40
C ALA A 246 7.31 19.28 -3.09
N THR A 247 5.99 19.00 -3.13
CA THR A 247 4.97 20.04 -3.10
C THR A 247 3.66 19.60 -2.47
N ASP A 248 2.80 20.58 -2.18
CA ASP A 248 1.46 20.45 -1.61
C ASP A 248 0.39 20.73 -2.68
N LEU A 249 -0.44 19.74 -3.02
CA LEU A 249 -1.49 19.85 -4.03
C LEU A 249 -2.50 20.97 -3.75
N LEU A 250 -2.83 21.24 -2.48
CA LEU A 250 -3.78 22.30 -2.15
C LEU A 250 -3.16 23.69 -2.38
N ALA A 251 -1.88 23.85 -2.05
CA ALA A 251 -1.14 25.08 -2.37
C ALA A 251 -1.11 25.35 -3.89
N LEU A 252 -1.01 24.29 -4.71
CA LEU A 252 -0.98 24.41 -6.17
C LEU A 252 -2.32 24.85 -6.79
N THR A 253 -3.41 24.90 -6.04
CA THR A 253 -4.63 25.56 -6.51
C THR A 253 -4.48 27.10 -6.63
N LEU A 254 -3.51 27.67 -5.92
CA LEU A 254 -3.20 29.09 -5.90
C LEU A 254 -1.82 29.42 -6.47
N LEU A 255 -0.83 28.53 -6.32
CA LEU A 255 0.56 28.74 -6.71
C LEU A 255 0.86 28.20 -8.11
N THR A 256 1.85 28.79 -8.78
CA THR A 256 2.35 28.31 -10.08
C THR A 256 2.77 26.84 -9.99
N PRO A 257 2.28 25.96 -10.88
CA PRO A 257 2.59 24.54 -10.84
C PRO A 257 4.08 24.23 -11.06
N PRO A 258 4.61 23.14 -10.47
CA PRO A 258 5.99 22.66 -10.71
C PRO A 258 6.36 22.50 -12.18
N GLY A 259 5.47 21.96 -13.01
CA GLY A 259 5.70 21.81 -14.47
C GLY A 259 5.89 23.13 -15.18
N GLU A 260 5.12 24.17 -14.82
CA GLU A 260 5.27 25.53 -15.37
C GLU A 260 6.52 26.25 -14.86
N LEU A 261 7.01 25.87 -13.66
CA LEU A 261 8.31 26.36 -13.16
C LEU A 261 9.50 25.65 -13.84
N GLY A 262 9.26 24.55 -14.55
CA GLY A 262 10.27 23.79 -15.28
C GLY A 262 10.74 22.51 -14.58
N ALA A 263 10.12 22.09 -13.46
CA ALA A 263 10.47 20.84 -12.79
C ALA A 263 10.24 19.61 -13.68
N ASP A 264 11.04 18.57 -13.48
CA ASP A 264 10.96 17.32 -14.23
C ASP A 264 10.07 16.28 -13.54
N VAL A 265 10.05 16.34 -12.20
CA VAL A 265 9.25 15.45 -11.34
C VAL A 265 8.64 16.29 -10.22
N ALA A 266 7.37 16.03 -9.91
CA ALA A 266 6.70 16.53 -8.72
C ALA A 266 6.25 15.37 -7.84
N VAL A 267 6.51 15.49 -6.53
CA VAL A 267 6.12 14.48 -5.52
C VAL A 267 5.50 15.17 -4.31
N GLY A 268 4.73 14.43 -3.53
CA GLY A 268 4.14 14.94 -2.30
C GLY A 268 3.08 14.00 -1.74
N SER A 269 2.30 14.48 -0.78
CA SER A 269 1.19 13.75 -0.18
C SER A 269 -0.16 14.33 -0.61
N ALA A 270 -1.11 13.45 -0.97
CA ALA A 270 -2.50 13.84 -1.19
C ALA A 270 -3.34 13.84 0.11
N GLN A 271 -2.72 13.71 1.28
CA GLN A 271 -3.39 13.61 2.59
C GLN A 271 -4.36 14.78 2.82
N ARG A 272 -3.99 15.97 2.41
CA ARG A 272 -4.77 17.22 2.58
C ARG A 272 -6.09 17.22 1.82
N PHE A 273 -6.30 16.27 0.93
CA PHE A 273 -7.54 16.04 0.19
C PHE A 273 -8.46 15.07 0.94
N GLY A 274 -8.89 15.47 2.14
CA GLY A 274 -9.90 14.77 2.92
C GLY A 274 -9.43 13.48 3.63
N VAL A 275 -8.13 13.20 3.72
CA VAL A 275 -7.62 12.00 4.40
C VAL A 275 -7.19 12.36 5.82
N PRO A 276 -7.71 11.68 6.88
CA PRO A 276 -7.35 11.96 8.26
C PRO A 276 -5.85 11.81 8.55
N LEU A 277 -5.32 12.54 9.54
CA LEU A 277 -3.92 12.49 9.96
C LEU A 277 -3.45 11.09 10.40
N GLY A 278 -4.29 10.35 11.15
CA GLY A 278 -4.07 8.96 11.51
C GLY A 278 -2.72 8.65 12.16
N TYR A 279 -2.15 9.59 12.87
CA TYR A 279 -0.81 9.49 13.49
C TYR A 279 0.30 9.14 12.47
N GLY A 280 0.12 9.59 11.23
CA GLY A 280 1.08 9.39 10.14
C GLY A 280 0.58 8.59 8.94
N GLY A 281 -0.62 8.08 9.01
CA GLY A 281 -1.21 7.42 7.84
C GLY A 281 -1.99 6.14 8.14
N PRO A 282 -2.39 5.42 7.05
CA PRO A 282 -1.86 5.54 5.67
C PRO A 282 -2.30 6.80 4.93
N HIS A 283 -1.42 7.31 4.04
CA HIS A 283 -1.68 8.45 3.15
C HIS A 283 -1.27 8.11 1.73
N ALA A 284 -1.99 8.59 0.72
CA ALA A 284 -1.58 8.43 -0.66
C ALA A 284 -0.54 9.51 -1.02
N ALA A 285 0.67 9.11 -1.37
CA ALA A 285 1.61 9.99 -2.02
C ALA A 285 1.33 10.05 -3.52
N PHE A 286 1.65 11.17 -4.14
CA PHE A 286 1.61 11.33 -5.59
C PHE A 286 3.02 11.42 -6.18
N PHE A 287 3.09 11.07 -7.45
CA PHE A 287 4.29 11.16 -8.26
C PHE A 287 3.86 11.55 -9.67
N ALA A 288 4.27 12.74 -10.11
CA ALA A 288 4.02 13.21 -11.46
C ALA A 288 5.33 13.53 -12.16
N THR A 289 5.37 13.37 -13.50
CA THR A 289 6.59 13.53 -14.26
C THR A 289 6.31 13.87 -15.73
N ARG A 290 7.35 14.28 -16.46
CA ARG A 290 7.30 14.44 -17.91
C ARG A 290 7.13 13.08 -18.61
N GLY A 291 6.57 13.09 -19.81
CA GLY A 291 6.29 11.89 -20.59
C GLY A 291 7.52 11.03 -20.95
N GLU A 292 8.70 11.62 -21.00
CA GLU A 292 9.95 10.90 -21.28
C GLU A 292 10.30 9.83 -20.24
N PHE A 293 9.87 10.01 -18.96
CA PHE A 293 10.11 9.07 -17.86
C PHE A 293 9.10 7.94 -17.76
N LYS A 294 8.09 7.86 -18.65
CA LYS A 294 6.99 6.88 -18.59
C LYS A 294 7.40 5.42 -18.39
N ARG A 295 8.59 5.02 -18.84
CA ARG A 295 9.12 3.66 -18.67
C ARG A 295 9.90 3.46 -17.37
N GLY A 296 10.20 4.53 -16.64
CA GLY A 296 10.92 4.53 -15.37
C GLY A 296 10.08 4.85 -14.14
N ILE A 297 8.91 5.47 -14.33
CA ILE A 297 8.05 5.92 -13.22
C ILE A 297 7.68 4.74 -12.30
N PRO A 298 7.84 4.88 -10.96
CA PRO A 298 7.46 3.84 -10.00
C PRO A 298 5.96 3.74 -9.83
N GLY A 299 5.51 2.64 -9.24
CA GLY A 299 4.10 2.43 -8.93
C GLY A 299 3.25 2.10 -10.17
N ARG A 300 1.95 2.01 -9.98
CA ARG A 300 0.99 1.62 -11.02
C ARG A 300 0.49 2.82 -11.80
N ILE A 301 0.13 2.59 -13.05
CA ILE A 301 -0.49 3.59 -13.92
C ILE A 301 -1.79 3.00 -14.44
N ILE A 302 -2.87 3.77 -14.36
CA ILE A 302 -4.14 3.47 -14.99
C ILE A 302 -4.14 4.10 -16.38
N GLY A 303 -4.64 3.36 -17.35
CA GLY A 303 -4.76 3.83 -18.74
C GLY A 303 -6.08 3.47 -19.35
N VAL A 304 -6.44 4.22 -20.37
CA VAL A 304 -7.63 4.00 -21.20
C VAL A 304 -7.32 2.98 -22.30
N SER A 305 -8.29 2.15 -22.62
CA SER A 305 -8.29 1.17 -23.72
C SER A 305 -9.71 1.00 -24.26
N ILE A 306 -9.91 -0.03 -25.06
CA ILE A 306 -11.23 -0.48 -25.53
C ILE A 306 -11.45 -1.94 -25.17
N ASP A 307 -12.70 -2.36 -25.05
CA ASP A 307 -13.09 -3.75 -24.90
C ASP A 307 -13.35 -4.42 -26.27
N ALA A 308 -13.75 -5.69 -26.25
CA ALA A 308 -14.05 -6.46 -27.47
C ALA A 308 -15.27 -5.92 -28.25
N GLN A 309 -16.07 -5.04 -27.64
CA GLN A 309 -17.21 -4.36 -28.27
C GLN A 309 -16.87 -2.93 -28.71
N ASN A 310 -15.59 -2.54 -28.64
CA ASN A 310 -15.09 -1.18 -28.85
C ASN A 310 -15.62 -0.14 -27.85
N ASN A 311 -16.19 -0.56 -26.71
CA ASN A 311 -16.53 0.36 -25.64
C ASN A 311 -15.25 0.81 -24.90
N ARG A 312 -15.28 2.05 -24.38
CA ARG A 312 -14.23 2.58 -23.52
C ARG A 312 -14.01 1.65 -22.33
N ALA A 313 -12.77 1.30 -22.05
CA ALA A 313 -12.38 0.42 -20.97
C ALA A 313 -11.14 0.93 -20.25
N LEU A 314 -11.06 0.72 -18.96
CA LEU A 314 -9.92 1.12 -18.14
C LEU A 314 -9.10 -0.10 -17.71
N ARG A 315 -7.79 0.08 -17.60
CA ARG A 315 -6.86 -1.00 -17.24
C ARG A 315 -5.60 -0.46 -16.56
N MET A 316 -4.83 -1.34 -15.94
CA MET A 316 -3.46 -1.00 -15.57
C MET A 316 -2.57 -0.98 -16.83
N ALA A 317 -1.89 0.14 -17.06
CA ALA A 317 -1.04 0.36 -18.23
C ALA A 317 0.44 0.06 -17.94
N LEU A 318 1.21 -0.27 -18.99
CA LEU A 318 2.66 -0.48 -18.93
C LEU A 318 3.11 -1.48 -17.84
N GLN A 319 2.39 -2.57 -17.65
CA GLN A 319 2.68 -3.57 -16.62
C GLN A 319 4.08 -4.21 -16.75
N THR A 320 4.67 -4.22 -17.96
CA THR A 320 6.01 -4.78 -18.22
C THR A 320 7.14 -4.10 -17.43
N ARG A 321 6.91 -2.90 -16.87
CA ARG A 321 7.88 -2.19 -16.00
C ARG A 321 7.77 -2.58 -14.52
N GLU A 322 6.73 -3.32 -14.12
CA GLU A 322 6.50 -3.69 -12.72
C GLU A 322 7.54 -4.73 -12.23
N GLN A 323 7.80 -4.70 -10.93
CA GLN A 323 8.85 -5.51 -10.29
C GLN A 323 8.64 -7.02 -10.42
N HIS A 324 7.39 -7.50 -10.48
CA HIS A 324 7.10 -8.94 -10.62
C HIS A 324 7.45 -9.47 -12.02
N ILE A 325 7.55 -8.59 -13.02
CA ILE A 325 7.99 -8.93 -14.38
C ILE A 325 9.50 -8.68 -14.51
N LYS A 326 9.99 -7.51 -14.12
CA LYS A 326 11.41 -7.14 -14.24
C LYS A 326 12.34 -7.84 -13.26
N ARG A 327 11.84 -8.26 -12.08
CA ARG A 327 12.62 -8.95 -11.03
C ARG A 327 13.92 -8.19 -10.67
N GLU A 328 15.09 -8.80 -10.85
CA GLU A 328 16.41 -8.21 -10.59
C GLU A 328 16.77 -7.02 -11.50
N LYS A 329 16.01 -6.78 -12.55
CA LYS A 329 16.16 -5.60 -13.44
C LYS A 329 15.24 -4.43 -13.04
N ALA A 330 14.44 -4.61 -11.97
CA ALA A 330 13.55 -3.56 -11.50
C ALA A 330 14.33 -2.43 -10.78
N THR A 331 13.93 -1.20 -11.01
CA THR A 331 14.49 -0.01 -10.35
C THR A 331 13.72 0.39 -9.08
N SER A 332 12.58 -0.23 -8.84
CA SER A 332 11.70 -0.03 -7.67
C SER A 332 11.11 -1.36 -7.24
N ASN A 333 10.89 -1.54 -5.94
CA ASN A 333 10.20 -2.71 -5.39
C ASN A 333 8.71 -2.44 -5.08
N ILE A 334 8.19 -1.27 -5.42
CA ILE A 334 6.79 -0.91 -5.15
C ILE A 334 5.86 -1.90 -5.85
N CYS A 335 5.11 -2.66 -5.06
CA CYS A 335 4.11 -3.64 -5.53
C CYS A 335 2.70 -3.09 -5.38
N THR A 336 2.41 -2.57 -4.19
CA THR A 336 1.12 -2.01 -3.82
C THR A 336 1.31 -0.59 -3.30
N ALA A 337 0.31 0.26 -3.46
CA ALA A 337 0.32 1.64 -3.06
C ALA A 337 -0.91 1.96 -2.19
N GLN A 338 -1.15 3.19 -1.83
CA GLN A 338 -2.26 3.60 -0.94
C GLN A 338 -3.54 3.88 -1.76
N ALA A 339 -4.12 2.84 -2.38
CA ALA A 339 -5.21 2.99 -3.35
C ALA A 339 -6.50 3.55 -2.74
N LEU A 340 -6.96 3.07 -1.58
CA LEU A 340 -8.17 3.60 -0.93
C LEU A 340 -8.04 5.09 -0.63
N LEU A 341 -6.86 5.52 -0.16
CA LEU A 341 -6.60 6.91 0.17
C LEU A 341 -6.49 7.79 -1.09
N ALA A 342 -5.98 7.23 -2.20
CA ALA A 342 -5.99 7.88 -3.50
C ALA A 342 -7.44 8.06 -4.02
N ASN A 343 -8.28 7.02 -3.86
CA ASN A 343 -9.71 7.12 -4.18
C ASN A 343 -10.41 8.19 -3.34
N MET A 344 -10.13 8.25 -2.04
CA MET A 344 -10.67 9.30 -1.16
C MET A 344 -10.25 10.70 -1.62
N ALA A 345 -8.97 10.89 -1.95
CA ALA A 345 -8.44 12.17 -2.42
C ALA A 345 -9.06 12.59 -3.77
N ALA A 346 -9.22 11.64 -4.70
CA ALA A 346 -9.93 11.88 -5.96
C ALA A 346 -11.40 12.29 -5.72
N MET A 347 -12.11 11.56 -4.85
CA MET A 347 -13.50 11.86 -4.50
C MET A 347 -13.64 13.21 -3.79
N TYR A 348 -12.64 13.62 -2.99
CA TYR A 348 -12.61 14.94 -2.39
C TYR A 348 -12.52 16.04 -3.46
N ALA A 349 -11.65 15.86 -4.46
CA ALA A 349 -11.54 16.79 -5.58
C ALA A 349 -12.81 16.82 -6.45
N VAL A 350 -13.43 15.68 -6.70
CA VAL A 350 -14.72 15.57 -7.41
C VAL A 350 -15.82 16.29 -6.66
N TYR A 351 -15.91 16.11 -5.34
CA TYR A 351 -16.97 16.72 -4.52
C TYR A 351 -16.84 18.24 -4.38
N HIS A 352 -15.62 18.74 -4.16
CA HIS A 352 -15.37 20.17 -4.02
C HIS A 352 -15.25 20.92 -5.35
N GLY A 353 -14.80 20.25 -6.39
CA GLY A 353 -14.49 20.86 -7.67
C GLY A 353 -13.35 21.88 -7.61
N PRO A 354 -12.96 22.48 -8.75
CA PRO A 354 -11.86 23.46 -8.80
C PRO A 354 -12.13 24.68 -7.92
N ASP A 355 -13.35 25.22 -7.93
CA ASP A 355 -13.71 26.41 -7.14
C ASP A 355 -13.76 26.12 -5.64
N GLY A 356 -14.28 24.96 -5.23
CA GLY A 356 -14.30 24.55 -3.83
C GLY A 356 -12.91 24.38 -3.26
N LEU A 357 -12.01 23.71 -3.98
CA LEU A 357 -10.59 23.55 -3.58
C LEU A 357 -9.89 24.91 -3.48
N LYS A 358 -10.10 25.79 -4.46
CA LYS A 358 -9.56 27.15 -4.46
C LYS A 358 -10.06 27.95 -3.26
N ASN A 359 -11.34 27.87 -2.95
CA ASN A 359 -11.94 28.57 -1.80
C ASN A 359 -11.37 28.07 -0.46
N ILE A 360 -11.13 26.75 -0.32
CA ILE A 360 -10.47 26.18 0.86
C ILE A 360 -9.06 26.74 1.00
N ALA A 361 -8.27 26.71 -0.08
CA ALA A 361 -6.91 27.24 -0.09
C ALA A 361 -6.87 28.74 0.20
N GLN A 362 -7.79 29.53 -0.37
CA GLN A 362 -7.89 30.97 -0.12
C GLN A 362 -8.22 31.30 1.33
N ARG A 363 -9.17 30.59 1.96
CA ARG A 363 -9.47 30.76 3.40
C ARG A 363 -8.26 30.51 4.27
N ILE A 364 -7.49 29.46 3.99
CA ILE A 364 -6.25 29.13 4.71
C ILE A 364 -5.25 30.29 4.54
N HIS A 365 -5.03 30.72 3.31
CA HIS A 365 -4.06 31.80 3.01
C HIS A 365 -4.46 33.12 3.65
N VAL A 366 -5.71 33.56 3.53
CA VAL A 366 -6.22 34.80 4.12
C VAL A 366 -6.09 34.79 5.66
N LEU A 367 -6.40 33.70 6.31
CA LEU A 367 -6.21 33.57 7.75
C LEU A 367 -4.72 33.64 8.13
N THR A 368 -3.85 32.98 7.38
CA THR A 368 -2.39 33.02 7.58
C THR A 368 -1.86 34.45 7.43
N ALA A 369 -2.32 35.21 6.42
CA ALA A 369 -1.95 36.58 6.19
C ALA A 369 -2.43 37.50 7.34
N ALA A 370 -3.66 37.32 7.82
CA ALA A 370 -4.18 38.06 8.96
C ALA A 370 -3.34 37.82 10.24
N ILE A 371 -2.92 36.54 10.47
CA ILE A 371 -2.05 36.17 11.58
C ILE A 371 -0.67 36.86 11.40
N ALA A 372 -0.08 36.84 10.20
CA ALA A 372 1.21 37.50 9.93
C ALA A 372 1.17 38.99 10.25
N LYS A 373 0.10 39.69 9.84
CA LYS A 373 -0.14 41.12 10.19
C LYS A 373 -0.28 41.30 11.71
N GLY A 374 -1.06 40.40 12.35
CA GLY A 374 -1.24 40.41 13.80
C GLY A 374 0.10 40.26 14.55
N LEU A 375 0.94 39.31 14.16
CA LEU A 375 2.25 39.07 14.76
C LEU A 375 3.18 40.28 14.58
N LYS A 376 3.25 40.86 13.37
CA LYS A 376 4.02 42.07 13.09
C LYS A 376 3.55 43.26 13.92
N SER A 377 2.24 43.43 14.14
CA SER A 377 1.66 44.54 14.93
C SER A 377 2.07 44.50 16.42
N ILE A 378 2.33 43.33 16.95
CA ILE A 378 2.82 43.12 18.33
C ILE A 378 4.35 43.05 18.43
N GLY A 379 5.06 43.28 17.30
CA GLY A 379 6.52 43.29 17.23
C GLY A 379 7.17 41.92 17.21
N VAL A 380 6.45 40.87 16.83
CA VAL A 380 7.02 39.57 16.55
C VAL A 380 7.60 39.58 15.14
N LYS A 381 8.86 39.18 15.02
CA LYS A 381 9.54 39.12 13.71
C LYS A 381 9.14 37.87 12.97
N VAL A 382 8.34 38.02 11.92
CA VAL A 382 8.04 36.96 10.93
C VAL A 382 9.18 36.94 9.91
N LEU A 383 9.68 35.72 9.62
CA LEU A 383 10.91 35.51 8.85
C LEU A 383 10.66 35.24 7.36
N ASN A 384 9.50 34.77 6.99
CA ASN A 384 9.11 34.54 5.58
C ASN A 384 8.15 35.62 5.11
N ASP A 385 8.50 36.26 4.00
CA ASP A 385 7.69 37.33 3.38
C ASP A 385 6.64 36.72 2.42
N ASN A 386 6.99 35.65 1.70
CA ASN A 386 6.10 34.93 0.80
C ASN A 386 5.75 33.59 1.43
N TYR A 387 4.46 33.31 1.61
CA TYR A 387 3.95 32.10 2.26
C TYR A 387 2.59 31.70 1.68
N PHE A 388 2.22 30.46 1.89
CA PHE A 388 0.86 29.98 1.64
C PHE A 388 0.09 29.83 2.95
N ASP A 389 0.46 28.91 3.80
CA ASP A 389 -0.24 28.49 5.01
C ASP A 389 0.64 28.46 6.27
N THR A 390 1.94 28.65 6.11
CA THR A 390 2.93 28.48 7.19
C THR A 390 3.76 29.73 7.40
N LEU A 391 3.81 30.18 8.65
CA LEU A 391 4.64 31.32 9.09
C LEU A 391 5.74 30.80 10.02
N THR A 392 6.95 31.28 9.78
CA THR A 392 8.08 31.10 10.70
C THR A 392 8.44 32.43 11.39
N PHE A 393 8.59 32.43 12.71
CA PHE A 393 8.83 33.62 13.50
C PHE A 393 9.78 33.38 14.67
N GLU A 394 10.33 34.50 15.20
CA GLU A 394 11.22 34.52 16.36
C GLU A 394 10.44 34.87 17.65
N VAL A 395 10.81 34.25 18.75
CA VAL A 395 10.36 34.64 20.09
C VAL A 395 11.55 34.70 21.04
N ASN A 396 11.52 35.61 22.01
CA ASN A 396 12.62 35.77 22.95
C ASN A 396 12.76 34.63 23.94
N ASP A 397 11.65 34.00 24.33
CA ASP A 397 11.60 32.87 25.26
C ASP A 397 10.77 31.72 24.70
N ILE A 398 11.46 30.82 24.02
CA ILE A 398 10.84 29.61 23.44
C ILE A 398 10.24 28.69 24.50
N LYS A 399 10.79 28.68 25.75
CA LYS A 399 10.29 27.85 26.83
C LYS A 399 8.95 28.38 27.35
N ALA A 400 8.84 29.70 27.54
CA ALA A 400 7.58 30.35 27.88
C ALA A 400 6.51 30.09 26.81
N PHE A 401 6.88 30.20 25.53
CA PHE A 401 5.97 29.92 24.41
C PHE A 401 5.49 28.47 24.42
N LYS A 402 6.39 27.50 24.57
CA LYS A 402 6.03 26.07 24.67
C LYS A 402 5.05 25.79 25.81
N ASN A 403 5.30 26.35 26.99
CA ASN A 403 4.43 26.19 28.15
C ASN A 403 3.03 26.81 27.90
N ALA A 404 2.98 27.99 27.29
CA ALA A 404 1.73 28.64 26.93
C ALA A 404 0.95 27.84 25.88
N ALA A 405 1.64 27.31 24.85
CA ALA A 405 1.05 26.47 23.83
C ALA A 405 0.47 25.17 24.42
N GLU A 406 1.23 24.47 25.26
CA GLU A 406 0.77 23.24 25.92
C GLU A 406 -0.44 23.47 26.82
N LYS A 407 -0.43 24.54 27.62
CA LYS A 407 -1.55 24.93 28.47
C LYS A 407 -2.82 25.22 27.67
N ASN A 408 -2.68 25.84 26.50
CA ASN A 408 -3.78 26.13 25.58
C ASN A 408 -4.06 24.98 24.59
N LYS A 409 -3.51 23.79 24.84
CA LYS A 409 -3.72 22.56 24.06
C LYS A 409 -3.43 22.75 22.56
N ALA A 410 -2.29 23.37 22.23
CA ALA A 410 -1.82 23.63 20.88
C ALA A 410 -0.40 23.12 20.67
N ASN A 411 -0.13 22.60 19.47
CA ASN A 411 1.18 22.13 19.04
C ASN A 411 1.71 22.98 17.89
N PHE A 412 2.99 23.32 17.94
CA PHE A 412 3.73 24.07 16.91
C PHE A 412 4.96 23.29 16.48
N HIS A 413 5.53 23.64 15.34
CA HIS A 413 6.85 23.14 14.97
C HIS A 413 7.95 24.05 15.54
N TYR A 414 8.93 23.42 16.19
CA TYR A 414 10.07 24.13 16.82
C TYR A 414 11.35 23.74 16.11
N HIS A 415 11.96 24.69 15.41
CA HIS A 415 13.21 24.49 14.71
C HIS A 415 14.42 24.41 15.66
N ALA A 416 15.49 23.72 15.22
CA ALA A 416 16.71 23.58 16.04
C ALA A 416 17.41 24.91 16.35
N ASN A 417 17.23 25.94 15.49
CA ASN A 417 17.75 27.28 15.70
C ASN A 417 16.92 28.15 16.65
N GLY A 418 15.86 27.61 17.24
CA GLY A 418 14.99 28.33 18.15
C GLY A 418 13.79 29.04 17.51
N ASN A 419 13.67 29.06 16.21
CA ASN A 419 12.50 29.59 15.52
C ASN A 419 11.27 28.69 15.70
N ILE A 420 10.10 29.25 15.52
CA ILE A 420 8.81 28.56 15.61
C ILE A 420 8.08 28.68 14.29
N SER A 421 7.54 27.57 13.79
CA SER A 421 6.59 27.61 12.67
C SER A 421 5.18 27.31 13.14
N LEU A 422 4.23 28.03 12.51
CA LEU A 422 2.79 27.90 12.67
C LEU A 422 2.18 27.64 11.30
N SER A 423 1.55 26.48 11.13
CA SER A 423 0.84 26.10 9.90
C SER A 423 -0.67 26.16 10.11
N ILE A 424 -1.38 26.80 9.22
CA ILE A 424 -2.85 26.84 9.19
C ILE A 424 -3.36 25.76 8.25
N ASP A 425 -4.32 25.00 8.71
CA ASP A 425 -4.97 23.93 7.95
C ASP A 425 -6.46 24.23 7.70
N GLU A 426 -7.14 23.33 7.02
CA GLU A 426 -8.56 23.46 6.71
C GLU A 426 -9.42 23.57 7.98
N VAL A 427 -9.14 22.77 9.01
CA VAL A 427 -9.90 22.78 10.26
C VAL A 427 -9.72 24.10 10.98
N ALA A 428 -8.48 24.59 11.11
CA ALA A 428 -8.22 25.88 11.72
C ALA A 428 -8.91 27.04 10.98
N SER A 429 -8.96 26.99 9.64
CA SER A 429 -9.61 28.02 8.82
C SER A 429 -11.14 27.99 8.87
N ASN A 430 -11.76 26.87 9.21
CA ASN A 430 -13.20 26.77 9.44
C ASN A 430 -13.65 27.30 10.81
N TYR A 431 -12.76 27.32 11.79
CA TYR A 431 -13.03 27.80 13.15
C TYR A 431 -12.28 29.10 13.46
N ILE A 432 -12.39 30.10 12.59
CA ILE A 432 -11.61 31.38 12.63
C ILE A 432 -11.63 32.01 14.01
N GLY A 433 -12.81 32.25 14.60
CA GLY A 433 -12.92 32.91 15.93
C GLY A 433 -12.35 32.09 17.07
N GLU A 434 -12.37 30.76 16.99
CA GLU A 434 -11.72 29.90 17.99
C GLU A 434 -10.20 29.87 17.78
N THR A 435 -9.74 29.85 16.54
CA THR A 435 -8.32 29.93 16.19
C THR A 435 -7.72 31.25 16.64
N GLU A 436 -8.40 32.36 16.40
CA GLU A 436 -7.99 33.69 16.90
C GLU A 436 -7.86 33.73 18.42
N LYS A 437 -8.91 33.32 19.15
CA LYS A 437 -8.91 33.28 20.64
C LYS A 437 -7.79 32.42 21.17
N ASN A 438 -7.54 31.25 20.56
CA ASN A 438 -6.50 30.34 20.98
C ASN A 438 -5.10 30.92 20.80
N LEU A 439 -4.81 31.44 19.60
CA LEU A 439 -3.53 32.08 19.32
C LEU A 439 -3.32 33.33 20.17
N ALA A 440 -4.33 34.22 20.29
CA ALA A 440 -4.25 35.41 21.12
C ALA A 440 -3.94 35.06 22.60
N ALA A 441 -4.55 34.00 23.15
CA ALA A 441 -4.28 33.55 24.51
C ALA A 441 -2.82 33.04 24.68
N ILE A 442 -2.31 32.27 23.70
CA ILE A 442 -0.92 31.76 23.71
C ILE A 442 0.07 32.93 23.69
N PHE A 443 -0.09 33.89 22.77
CA PHE A 443 0.82 35.03 22.65
C PHE A 443 0.73 35.97 23.86
N LYS A 444 -0.48 36.19 24.42
CA LYS A 444 -0.64 36.96 25.65
C LYS A 444 0.11 36.33 26.81
N GLU A 445 0.04 35.01 26.97
CA GLU A 445 0.70 34.30 28.06
C GLU A 445 2.22 34.23 27.85
N ALA A 446 2.66 33.97 26.60
CA ALA A 446 4.07 33.79 26.26
C ALA A 446 4.89 35.08 26.24
N ILE A 447 4.32 36.18 25.74
CA ILE A 447 5.05 37.45 25.50
C ILE A 447 4.32 38.67 26.04
N SER A 448 3.27 38.51 26.81
CA SER A 448 2.44 39.57 27.45
C SER A 448 1.82 40.51 26.42
N LYS A 449 1.61 40.09 25.19
CA LYS A 449 1.00 40.90 24.11
C LYS A 449 -0.13 40.11 23.47
N THR A 450 -1.14 40.83 23.01
CA THR A 450 -2.27 40.25 22.28
C THR A 450 -2.44 40.95 20.94
N PHE A 451 -2.97 40.24 19.95
CA PHE A 451 -3.31 40.79 18.65
C PHE A 451 -4.77 40.52 18.30
N VAL A 452 -5.30 41.27 17.38
CA VAL A 452 -6.60 41.11 16.75
C VAL A 452 -6.38 40.80 15.27
N LEU A 453 -7.13 39.89 14.71
CA LEU A 453 -7.03 39.58 13.28
C LEU A 453 -7.82 40.61 12.49
N PHE A 454 -7.14 41.24 11.56
CA PHE A 454 -7.75 42.13 10.55
C PHE A 454 -7.66 41.41 9.20
N PHE A 455 -8.79 41.16 8.59
CA PHE A 455 -8.89 40.55 7.27
C PHE A 455 -8.89 41.66 6.21
N ASP A 456 -7.95 41.59 5.28
CA ASP A 456 -7.85 42.47 4.12
C ASP A 456 -7.72 41.57 2.87
N GLU A 457 -8.57 41.80 1.88
CA GLU A 457 -8.59 41.01 0.65
C GLU A 457 -7.41 41.24 -0.29
N ALA A 458 -6.53 42.18 0.05
CA ALA A 458 -5.51 42.72 -0.87
C ALA A 458 -4.13 42.04 -0.84
N ASP A 459 -3.92 40.98 -0.06
CA ASP A 459 -2.60 40.31 -0.03
C ASP A 459 -2.35 39.52 -1.32
N ALA A 460 -1.48 40.03 -2.17
CA ALA A 460 -1.05 39.40 -3.38
C ALA A 460 -0.16 38.17 -3.06
N LEU A 461 -0.63 37.00 -3.40
CA LEU A 461 0.16 35.76 -3.29
C LEU A 461 1.30 35.80 -4.33
N PHE A 462 2.55 35.61 -3.89
CA PHE A 462 3.69 35.48 -4.78
C PHE A 462 3.59 34.15 -5.60
N GLY A 463 3.88 34.22 -6.90
CA GLY A 463 3.83 33.04 -7.76
C GLY A 463 2.42 32.54 -8.03
N LYS A 464 1.43 33.43 -8.16
CA LYS A 464 0.03 33.10 -8.39
C LYS A 464 -0.17 32.25 -9.65
N ARG A 465 -0.92 31.16 -9.52
CA ARG A 465 -1.34 30.32 -10.64
C ARG A 465 -2.23 31.09 -11.61
N THR A 466 -1.95 30.98 -12.89
CA THR A 466 -2.76 31.56 -13.98
C THR A 466 -3.43 30.49 -14.85
N SER A 467 -2.89 29.27 -14.85
CA SER A 467 -3.46 28.14 -15.61
C SER A 467 -4.74 27.59 -14.98
N THR A 468 -5.64 27.12 -15.81
CA THR A 468 -6.82 26.37 -15.40
C THR A 468 -6.44 24.95 -14.96
N TYR A 469 -7.31 24.29 -14.19
CA TYR A 469 -7.15 22.90 -13.75
C TYR A 469 -8.51 22.29 -13.44
N LEU A 470 -8.59 20.96 -13.42
CA LEU A 470 -9.79 20.19 -13.13
C LEU A 470 -10.98 20.58 -14.00
N THR A 471 -10.72 20.78 -15.29
CA THR A 471 -11.75 21.22 -16.26
C THR A 471 -12.65 20.08 -16.72
N HIS A 472 -12.23 18.81 -16.52
CA HIS A 472 -13.02 17.66 -16.90
C HIS A 472 -14.38 17.62 -16.15
N PRO A 473 -15.50 17.19 -16.80
CA PRO A 473 -16.83 17.17 -16.20
C PRO A 473 -16.93 16.46 -14.86
N VAL A 474 -16.17 15.40 -14.64
CA VAL A 474 -16.19 14.65 -13.37
C VAL A 474 -15.90 15.54 -12.14
N PHE A 475 -15.07 16.58 -12.31
CA PHE A 475 -14.76 17.53 -11.25
C PHE A 475 -15.76 18.70 -11.18
N ASN A 476 -16.79 18.73 -12.04
CA ASN A 476 -17.72 19.86 -12.20
C ASN A 476 -19.19 19.47 -12.13
N THR A 477 -19.51 18.20 -11.74
CA THR A 477 -20.88 17.70 -11.78
C THR A 477 -21.40 17.10 -10.48
N HIS A 478 -20.56 16.66 -9.55
CA HIS A 478 -20.97 15.87 -8.39
C HIS A 478 -20.81 16.63 -7.06
N HIS A 479 -21.34 17.85 -6.98
CA HIS A 479 -21.12 18.75 -5.83
C HIS A 479 -22.19 18.65 -4.73
N SER A 480 -23.37 18.09 -5.02
CA SER A 480 -24.37 17.81 -3.99
C SER A 480 -24.12 16.44 -3.36
N GLU A 481 -24.54 16.26 -2.09
CA GLU A 481 -24.42 14.98 -1.39
C GLU A 481 -25.13 13.85 -2.13
N SER A 482 -26.31 14.11 -2.70
CA SER A 482 -27.07 13.12 -3.47
C SER A 482 -26.37 12.70 -4.75
N GLU A 483 -25.80 13.64 -5.50
CA GLU A 483 -25.05 13.35 -6.72
C GLU A 483 -23.78 12.55 -6.40
N MET A 484 -23.02 13.01 -5.39
CA MET A 484 -21.81 12.33 -4.96
C MET A 484 -22.06 10.91 -4.46
N MET A 485 -23.13 10.71 -3.66
CA MET A 485 -23.52 9.38 -3.18
C MET A 485 -23.87 8.45 -4.36
N ARG A 486 -24.63 8.95 -5.35
CA ARG A 486 -24.98 8.16 -6.54
C ARG A 486 -23.75 7.87 -7.41
N TYR A 487 -22.84 8.83 -7.56
CA TYR A 487 -21.60 8.63 -8.29
C TYR A 487 -20.72 7.55 -7.63
N ILE A 488 -20.45 7.65 -6.32
CA ILE A 488 -19.73 6.61 -5.57
C ILE A 488 -20.37 5.24 -5.76
N LYS A 489 -21.71 5.14 -5.65
CA LYS A 489 -22.43 3.88 -5.81
C LYS A 489 -22.38 3.34 -7.24
N SER A 490 -22.42 4.21 -8.24
CA SER A 490 -22.29 3.81 -9.65
C SER A 490 -20.93 3.19 -9.96
N LEU A 491 -19.87 3.68 -9.33
CA LEU A 491 -18.53 3.10 -9.43
C LEU A 491 -18.45 1.76 -8.69
N GLU A 492 -18.92 1.70 -7.45
CA GLU A 492 -18.95 0.46 -6.65
C GLU A 492 -19.65 -0.69 -7.36
N ASN A 493 -20.74 -0.42 -8.05
CA ASN A 493 -21.53 -1.43 -8.78
C ASN A 493 -20.78 -2.07 -9.97
N LYS A 494 -19.70 -1.45 -10.45
CA LYS A 494 -18.83 -1.99 -11.53
C LYS A 494 -17.78 -2.97 -11.01
N ASP A 495 -17.66 -3.14 -9.70
CA ASP A 495 -16.53 -3.82 -9.06
C ASP A 495 -16.96 -5.03 -8.23
N LEU A 496 -16.14 -6.07 -8.23
CA LEU A 496 -16.22 -7.16 -7.27
C LEU A 496 -15.37 -6.85 -6.02
N SER A 497 -15.91 -7.22 -4.85
CA SER A 497 -15.26 -7.08 -3.55
C SER A 497 -15.67 -8.23 -2.63
N LEU A 498 -15.07 -8.36 -1.42
CA LEU A 498 -15.38 -9.46 -0.49
C LEU A 498 -16.84 -9.45 -0.01
N ASN A 499 -17.57 -8.35 -0.13
CA ASN A 499 -18.99 -8.32 0.21
C ASN A 499 -19.91 -8.90 -0.88
N THR A 500 -19.33 -9.33 -2.00
CA THR A 500 -20.08 -9.99 -3.11
C THR A 500 -19.68 -11.44 -3.31
N SER A 501 -18.40 -11.77 -3.14
CA SER A 501 -17.86 -13.13 -3.30
C SER A 501 -16.49 -13.28 -2.67
N MET A 502 -16.06 -14.51 -2.46
CA MET A 502 -14.67 -14.84 -2.14
C MET A 502 -13.70 -14.30 -3.21
N ILE A 503 -12.54 -13.83 -2.77
CA ILE A 503 -11.42 -13.46 -3.65
C ILE A 503 -10.25 -14.39 -3.32
N SER A 504 -10.11 -15.47 -4.08
CA SER A 504 -9.19 -16.60 -3.79
C SER A 504 -7.77 -16.40 -4.33
N LEU A 505 -7.19 -15.21 -4.12
CA LEU A 505 -5.87 -14.85 -4.65
C LEU A 505 -4.73 -15.53 -3.88
N GLY A 506 -4.06 -16.49 -4.50
CA GLY A 506 -2.88 -17.15 -3.94
C GLY A 506 -1.70 -16.21 -3.72
N SER A 507 -1.01 -16.42 -2.60
CA SER A 507 0.02 -15.57 -2.01
C SER A 507 -0.42 -14.13 -1.73
N CYS A 508 -1.73 -13.89 -1.68
CA CYS A 508 -2.32 -12.60 -1.39
C CYS A 508 -3.59 -12.74 -0.55
N THR A 509 -3.45 -13.24 0.67
CA THR A 509 -4.54 -13.56 1.59
C THR A 509 -5.60 -12.46 1.65
N MET A 510 -6.79 -12.75 1.12
CA MET A 510 -7.95 -11.84 1.11
C MET A 510 -8.96 -12.30 2.15
N LYS A 511 -8.62 -12.14 3.43
CA LYS A 511 -9.54 -12.52 4.51
C LYS A 511 -10.50 -11.40 4.89
N LEU A 512 -11.55 -11.78 5.59
CA LEU A 512 -12.52 -10.85 6.18
C LEU A 512 -11.82 -9.74 6.98
N ASN A 513 -12.27 -8.53 6.73
CA ASN A 513 -11.97 -7.35 7.54
C ASN A 513 -13.23 -7.05 8.36
N ALA A 514 -13.25 -7.45 9.63
CA ALA A 514 -14.43 -7.35 10.48
C ALA A 514 -14.77 -5.89 10.80
N ALA A 515 -16.07 -5.57 10.89
CA ALA A 515 -16.53 -4.20 11.13
C ALA A 515 -15.97 -3.61 12.44
N THR A 516 -15.94 -4.41 13.50
CA THR A 516 -15.40 -3.99 14.81
C THR A 516 -13.91 -3.66 14.77
N GLU A 517 -13.15 -4.25 13.86
CA GLU A 517 -11.72 -3.96 13.64
C GLU A 517 -11.53 -2.59 12.99
N LEU A 518 -12.45 -2.18 12.09
CA LEU A 518 -12.35 -0.96 11.28
C LEU A 518 -12.92 0.28 11.98
N ILE A 519 -14.00 0.15 12.74
CA ILE A 519 -14.70 1.27 13.39
C ILE A 519 -13.76 2.22 14.15
N PRO A 520 -12.81 1.75 14.98
CA PRO A 520 -11.96 2.63 15.77
C PRO A 520 -11.00 3.50 14.96
N VAL A 521 -10.70 3.12 13.70
CA VAL A 521 -9.77 3.87 12.83
C VAL A 521 -10.28 5.29 12.58
N SER A 522 -11.60 5.48 12.59
CA SER A 522 -12.25 6.79 12.41
C SER A 522 -12.48 7.58 13.70
N TRP A 523 -12.16 7.03 14.89
CA TRP A 523 -12.33 7.77 16.14
C TRP A 523 -11.36 8.95 16.22
N PRO A 524 -11.79 10.15 16.64
CA PRO A 524 -10.94 11.35 16.69
C PRO A 524 -9.66 11.17 17.49
N GLU A 525 -9.71 10.38 18.57
CA GLU A 525 -8.57 10.08 19.42
C GLU A 525 -7.46 9.30 18.70
N PHE A 526 -7.76 8.70 17.53
CA PHE A 526 -6.80 8.03 16.67
C PHE A 526 -6.62 8.77 15.34
N SER A 527 -7.71 9.18 14.69
CA SER A 527 -7.67 9.77 13.35
C SER A 527 -7.12 11.19 13.31
N ALA A 528 -7.29 12.00 14.39
CA ALA A 528 -6.94 13.41 14.39
C ALA A 528 -5.56 13.72 15.04
N ILE A 529 -4.73 12.72 15.30
CA ILE A 529 -3.41 12.91 15.92
C ILE A 529 -2.33 13.09 14.86
N HIS A 530 -1.59 14.20 15.00
CA HIS A 530 -0.44 14.49 14.15
C HIS A 530 0.73 13.53 14.43
N PRO A 531 1.47 13.00 13.41
CA PRO A 531 2.56 12.04 13.63
C PRO A 531 3.71 12.59 14.48
N PHE A 532 3.90 13.91 14.49
CA PHE A 532 4.94 14.57 15.26
C PHE A 532 4.42 15.19 16.57
N ALA A 533 3.22 14.82 17.02
CA ALA A 533 2.70 15.23 18.30
C ALA A 533 3.60 14.71 19.44
N PRO A 534 3.78 15.49 20.54
CA PRO A 534 4.57 15.07 21.69
C PRO A 534 4.14 13.73 22.29
N ALA A 535 5.10 12.93 22.73
CA ALA A 535 4.86 11.60 23.32
C ALA A 535 3.88 11.61 24.52
N SER A 536 3.83 12.73 25.26
CA SER A 536 2.86 12.93 26.36
C SER A 536 1.40 12.96 25.90
N GLN A 537 1.14 13.18 24.61
CA GLN A 537 -0.19 13.28 24.02
C GLN A 537 -0.63 12.00 23.32
N THR A 538 0.26 11.04 23.05
CA THR A 538 0.03 9.84 22.24
C THR A 538 0.12 8.53 23.01
N LYS A 539 -0.17 8.57 24.32
CA LYS A 539 -0.03 7.42 25.22
C LYS A 539 -0.90 6.22 24.85
N GLY A 540 -2.06 6.46 24.25
CA GLY A 540 -2.93 5.40 23.73
C GLY A 540 -2.29 4.66 22.56
N TYR A 541 -1.76 5.41 21.59
CA TYR A 541 -1.01 4.82 20.46
C TYR A 541 0.24 4.08 20.93
N GLN A 542 1.04 4.68 21.81
CA GLN A 542 2.25 4.03 22.35
C GLN A 542 1.94 2.71 23.04
N TYR A 543 0.82 2.63 23.78
CA TYR A 543 0.36 1.40 24.40
C TYR A 543 0.03 0.32 23.36
N ILE A 544 -0.76 0.66 22.34
CA ILE A 544 -1.17 -0.28 21.28
C ILE A 544 0.04 -0.74 20.48
N ILE A 545 0.92 0.17 20.07
CA ILE A 545 2.15 -0.11 19.33
C ILE A 545 3.03 -1.10 20.11
N ALA A 546 3.33 -0.80 21.39
CA ALA A 546 4.15 -1.67 22.22
C ALA A 546 3.52 -3.07 22.41
N LYS A 547 2.19 -3.14 22.55
CA LYS A 547 1.48 -4.41 22.64
C LYS A 547 1.49 -5.20 21.34
N LEU A 548 1.28 -4.53 20.23
CA LEU A 548 1.33 -5.18 18.91
C LEU A 548 2.74 -5.70 18.60
N GLU A 549 3.79 -4.93 18.87
CA GLU A 549 5.17 -5.38 18.75
C GLU A 549 5.45 -6.63 19.61
N ASP A 550 4.96 -6.65 20.87
CA ASP A 550 5.07 -7.82 21.76
C ASP A 550 4.36 -9.05 21.18
N TYR A 551 3.14 -8.87 20.65
CA TYR A 551 2.37 -9.96 20.04
C TYR A 551 3.07 -10.50 18.80
N LEU A 552 3.53 -9.63 17.90
CA LEU A 552 4.25 -10.04 16.68
C LEU A 552 5.58 -10.73 17.01
N ASN A 553 6.32 -10.27 18.03
CA ASN A 553 7.52 -10.94 18.52
C ASN A 553 7.22 -12.36 19.04
N LYS A 554 6.13 -12.54 19.78
CA LYS A 554 5.71 -13.88 20.25
C LYS A 554 5.30 -14.80 19.10
N ILE A 555 4.55 -14.29 18.13
CA ILE A 555 4.09 -15.03 16.95
C ILE A 555 5.29 -15.47 16.10
N THR A 556 6.23 -14.58 15.85
CA THR A 556 7.38 -14.83 14.99
C THR A 556 8.54 -15.56 15.70
N GLY A 557 8.53 -15.57 17.03
CA GLY A 557 9.63 -16.12 17.83
C GLY A 557 10.87 -15.24 17.86
N PHE A 558 10.71 -13.95 17.57
CA PHE A 558 11.79 -12.95 17.56
C PHE A 558 11.79 -12.08 18.83
N THR A 559 12.75 -11.17 18.92
CA THR A 559 13.00 -10.38 20.14
C THR A 559 12.77 -8.89 20.00
N ALA A 560 12.63 -8.40 18.77
CA ALA A 560 12.32 -7.01 18.50
C ALA A 560 11.55 -6.89 17.16
N CYS A 561 10.70 -5.88 17.09
CA CYS A 561 9.90 -5.57 15.92
C CYS A 561 9.98 -4.06 15.64
N SER A 562 9.86 -3.67 14.37
CA SER A 562 9.63 -2.30 13.95
C SER A 562 8.38 -2.23 13.09
N LEU A 563 7.46 -1.34 13.46
CA LEU A 563 6.22 -1.08 12.74
C LEU A 563 6.35 0.09 11.74
N GLN A 564 7.57 0.60 11.54
CA GLN A 564 7.81 1.75 10.68
C GLN A 564 7.60 1.47 9.17
N PRO A 565 7.97 0.28 8.60
CA PRO A 565 7.76 0.04 7.18
C PRO A 565 6.28 0.08 6.80
N ASN A 566 5.93 0.91 5.82
CA ASN A 566 4.57 1.20 5.40
C ASN A 566 4.06 0.38 4.21
N SER A 567 4.74 -0.71 3.89
CA SER A 567 4.30 -1.76 2.95
C SER A 567 5.13 -3.03 3.13
N GLY A 568 4.67 -4.17 2.59
CA GLY A 568 5.46 -5.42 2.57
C GLY A 568 6.81 -5.23 1.88
N ALA A 569 6.82 -4.62 0.70
CA ALA A 569 8.04 -4.31 -0.06
C ALA A 569 9.02 -3.42 0.74
N GLN A 570 8.49 -2.45 1.50
CA GLN A 570 9.31 -1.63 2.40
C GLN A 570 9.86 -2.44 3.59
N GLY A 571 9.09 -3.41 4.08
CA GLY A 571 9.55 -4.38 5.09
C GLY A 571 10.68 -5.26 4.55
N GLU A 572 10.55 -5.76 3.31
CA GLU A 572 11.62 -6.51 2.63
C GLU A 572 12.91 -5.69 2.57
N TYR A 573 12.80 -4.49 2.05
CA TYR A 573 13.93 -3.57 1.92
C TYR A 573 14.59 -3.28 3.28
N THR A 574 13.77 -2.99 4.30
CA THR A 574 14.26 -2.70 5.66
C THR A 574 14.98 -3.90 6.28
N GLY A 575 14.48 -5.12 6.09
CA GLY A 575 15.11 -6.33 6.56
C GLY A 575 16.49 -6.57 5.93
N LEU A 576 16.60 -6.31 4.62
CA LEU A 576 17.89 -6.42 3.90
C LEU A 576 18.88 -5.33 4.32
N LEU A 577 18.41 -4.11 4.57
CA LEU A 577 19.24 -3.03 5.11
C LEU A 577 19.79 -3.38 6.52
N ALA A 578 18.97 -4.02 7.37
CA ALA A 578 19.42 -4.48 8.68
C ALA A 578 20.51 -5.55 8.56
N ILE A 579 20.39 -6.50 7.62
CA ILE A 579 21.45 -7.48 7.30
C ILE A 579 22.71 -6.77 6.80
N ARG A 580 22.58 -5.81 5.90
CA ARG A 580 23.71 -5.04 5.38
C ARG A 580 24.42 -4.24 6.48
N ALA A 581 23.65 -3.57 7.34
CA ALA A 581 24.18 -2.80 8.47
C ALA A 581 24.93 -3.72 9.47
N TYR A 582 24.39 -4.91 9.74
CA TYR A 582 25.05 -5.92 10.57
C TYR A 582 26.43 -6.32 10.01
N HIS A 583 26.53 -6.60 8.71
CA HIS A 583 27.82 -6.94 8.09
C HIS A 583 28.77 -5.74 8.05
N ALA A 584 28.28 -4.55 7.76
CA ALA A 584 29.08 -3.32 7.72
C ALA A 584 29.69 -2.98 9.09
N ASP A 585 28.92 -3.09 10.18
CA ASP A 585 29.39 -2.86 11.55
C ASP A 585 30.51 -3.83 11.96
N ARG A 586 30.51 -5.04 11.38
CA ARG A 586 31.55 -6.06 11.54
C ARG A 586 32.73 -5.90 10.59
N LYS A 587 32.78 -4.81 9.80
CA LYS A 587 33.77 -4.55 8.75
C LYS A 587 33.73 -5.59 7.61
N GLU A 588 32.60 -6.18 7.37
CA GLU A 588 32.35 -7.18 6.32
C GLU A 588 31.45 -6.62 5.20
N SER A 589 31.59 -5.33 4.84
CA SER A 589 30.78 -4.67 3.79
C SER A 589 30.92 -5.34 2.41
N HIS A 590 31.91 -6.19 2.19
CA HIS A 590 32.08 -7.00 0.98
C HIS A 590 31.04 -8.11 0.87
N ARG A 591 30.37 -8.51 1.97
CA ARG A 591 29.25 -9.45 1.95
C ARG A 591 28.02 -8.80 1.36
N ASN A 592 27.81 -9.00 0.07
CA ASN A 592 26.74 -8.37 -0.69
C ASN A 592 25.99 -9.33 -1.62
N ILE A 593 26.23 -10.64 -1.53
CA ILE A 593 25.51 -11.66 -2.32
C ILE A 593 24.33 -12.20 -1.50
N VAL A 594 23.16 -12.23 -2.13
CA VAL A 594 21.93 -12.83 -1.58
C VAL A 594 21.48 -13.97 -2.47
N LEU A 595 21.31 -15.16 -1.89
CA LEU A 595 20.70 -16.29 -2.57
C LEU A 595 19.18 -16.13 -2.55
N ILE A 596 18.53 -16.36 -3.69
CA ILE A 596 17.05 -16.25 -3.81
C ILE A 596 16.54 -17.44 -4.62
N PRO A 597 15.63 -18.29 -4.08
CA PRO A 597 15.00 -19.36 -4.84
C PRO A 597 14.21 -18.83 -6.04
N ILE A 598 14.18 -19.58 -7.13
CA ILE A 598 13.46 -19.20 -8.35
C ILE A 598 11.95 -19.03 -8.10
N SER A 599 11.41 -19.72 -7.11
CA SER A 599 10.02 -19.61 -6.66
C SER A 599 9.69 -18.32 -5.90
N ALA A 600 10.70 -17.51 -5.49
CA ALA A 600 10.47 -16.31 -4.71
C ALA A 600 9.65 -15.27 -5.48
N HIS A 601 8.86 -14.49 -4.75
CA HIS A 601 8.11 -13.37 -5.32
C HIS A 601 9.04 -12.37 -6.00
N GLY A 602 8.59 -11.74 -7.09
CA GLY A 602 9.40 -10.79 -7.88
C GLY A 602 9.87 -9.55 -7.13
N THR A 603 9.24 -9.20 -6.01
CA THR A 603 9.69 -8.10 -5.13
C THR A 603 10.99 -8.43 -4.39
N ASN A 604 11.26 -9.70 -4.10
CA ASN A 604 12.46 -10.11 -3.35
C ASN A 604 13.76 -9.74 -4.09
N PRO A 605 13.98 -10.13 -5.37
CA PRO A 605 15.16 -9.70 -6.11
C PRO A 605 15.20 -8.18 -6.32
N ALA A 606 14.07 -7.50 -6.53
CA ALA A 606 14.03 -6.04 -6.65
C ALA A 606 14.51 -5.36 -5.36
N SER A 607 14.01 -5.80 -4.19
CA SER A 607 14.42 -5.29 -2.88
C SER A 607 15.91 -5.51 -2.60
N ALA A 608 16.46 -6.66 -3.04
CA ALA A 608 17.88 -6.97 -2.90
C ALA A 608 18.77 -5.99 -3.72
N ILE A 609 18.40 -5.73 -4.97
CA ILE A 609 19.13 -4.76 -5.81
C ILE A 609 19.07 -3.35 -5.21
N MET A 610 17.90 -2.91 -4.76
CA MET A 610 17.75 -1.60 -4.10
C MET A 610 18.57 -1.49 -2.80
N ALA A 611 18.76 -2.59 -2.09
CA ALA A 611 19.64 -2.66 -0.92
C ALA A 611 21.14 -2.74 -1.31
N GLY A 612 21.50 -2.63 -2.59
CA GLY A 612 22.88 -2.69 -3.09
C GLY A 612 23.47 -4.10 -3.03
N MET A 613 22.63 -5.14 -3.09
CA MET A 613 23.04 -6.54 -3.05
C MET A 613 22.99 -7.17 -4.44
N LYS A 614 23.79 -8.22 -4.66
CA LYS A 614 23.80 -9.02 -5.89
C LYS A 614 22.97 -10.28 -5.68
N VAL A 615 22.07 -10.56 -6.62
CA VAL A 615 21.18 -11.73 -6.57
C VAL A 615 21.85 -12.93 -7.24
N VAL A 616 21.85 -14.07 -6.55
CA VAL A 616 22.20 -15.38 -7.09
C VAL A 616 20.99 -16.29 -6.94
N VAL A 617 20.47 -16.75 -8.07
CA VAL A 617 19.24 -17.57 -8.10
C VAL A 617 19.54 -19.01 -7.75
N VAL A 618 18.74 -19.59 -6.84
CA VAL A 618 18.78 -21.02 -6.46
C VAL A 618 17.66 -21.75 -7.19
N LYS A 619 17.96 -22.93 -7.75
CA LYS A 619 17.00 -23.77 -8.47
C LYS A 619 15.97 -24.41 -7.56
N SER A 620 14.83 -24.77 -8.13
CA SER A 620 13.87 -25.72 -7.53
C SER A 620 14.02 -27.09 -8.18
N ASP A 621 13.70 -28.14 -7.40
CA ASP A 621 13.58 -29.51 -7.90
C ASP A 621 12.28 -29.75 -8.67
N ALA A 622 12.03 -30.98 -9.13
CA ALA A 622 10.84 -31.34 -9.91
C ALA A 622 9.53 -31.26 -9.08
N ASP A 623 9.63 -31.39 -7.76
CA ASP A 623 8.50 -31.34 -6.84
C ASP A 623 8.24 -29.93 -6.30
N GLY A 624 8.97 -28.93 -6.82
CA GLY A 624 8.81 -27.51 -6.46
C GLY A 624 9.50 -27.10 -5.16
N HIS A 625 10.32 -27.97 -4.56
CA HIS A 625 11.14 -27.65 -3.39
C HIS A 625 12.43 -26.93 -3.79
N ILE A 626 13.09 -26.29 -2.82
CA ILE A 626 14.42 -25.71 -3.02
C ILE A 626 15.41 -26.84 -3.25
N ASP A 627 16.17 -26.79 -4.37
CA ASP A 627 17.28 -27.71 -4.62
C ASP A 627 18.40 -27.44 -3.58
N VAL A 628 18.41 -28.29 -2.54
CA VAL A 628 19.36 -28.17 -1.43
C VAL A 628 20.81 -28.38 -1.89
N THR A 629 21.03 -29.15 -2.97
CA THR A 629 22.36 -29.38 -3.54
C THR A 629 22.88 -28.12 -4.23
N ASP A 630 22.04 -27.51 -5.08
CA ASP A 630 22.35 -26.25 -5.76
C ASP A 630 22.58 -25.12 -4.74
N LEU A 631 21.72 -25.02 -3.72
CA LEU A 631 21.85 -24.04 -2.63
C LEU A 631 23.20 -24.20 -1.90
N LYS A 632 23.59 -25.43 -1.55
CA LYS A 632 24.83 -25.70 -0.84
C LYS A 632 26.04 -25.33 -1.68
N LEU A 633 26.08 -25.73 -2.95
CA LEU A 633 27.14 -25.36 -3.89
C LEU A 633 27.32 -23.86 -3.98
N LYS A 634 26.23 -23.10 -4.17
CA LYS A 634 26.25 -21.64 -4.27
C LYS A 634 26.62 -20.95 -2.97
N ALA A 635 26.18 -21.48 -1.82
CA ALA A 635 26.58 -20.96 -0.52
C ALA A 635 28.07 -21.13 -0.25
N GLU A 636 28.66 -22.25 -0.66
CA GLU A 636 30.10 -22.53 -0.55
C GLU A 636 30.92 -21.68 -1.54
N GLU A 637 30.48 -21.59 -2.80
CA GLU A 637 31.09 -20.75 -3.84
C GLU A 637 31.21 -19.28 -3.41
N HIS A 638 30.15 -18.77 -2.83
CA HIS A 638 30.07 -17.36 -2.42
C HIS A 638 30.35 -17.10 -0.94
N LYS A 639 30.92 -18.09 -0.21
CA LYS A 639 31.12 -18.05 1.24
C LYS A 639 31.72 -16.74 1.75
N ASN A 640 32.65 -16.17 1.04
CA ASN A 640 33.33 -14.95 1.47
C ASN A 640 32.48 -13.70 1.31
N ASN A 641 31.55 -13.70 0.33
CA ASN A 641 30.72 -12.56 -0.05
C ASN A 641 29.22 -12.76 0.28
N LEU A 642 28.85 -13.90 0.88
CA LEU A 642 27.47 -14.24 1.18
C LEU A 642 26.92 -13.35 2.30
N ALA A 643 25.98 -12.49 1.97
CA ALA A 643 25.22 -11.68 2.93
C ALA A 643 24.07 -12.48 3.54
N GLY A 644 23.34 -13.24 2.72
CA GLY A 644 22.24 -14.05 3.23
C GLY A 644 21.44 -14.79 2.17
N LEU A 645 20.32 -15.35 2.62
CA LEU A 645 19.27 -16.01 1.81
C LEU A 645 17.96 -15.28 2.03
N MET A 646 17.21 -15.01 0.98
CA MET A 646 15.78 -14.67 1.08
C MET A 646 14.96 -15.90 0.73
N VAL A 647 14.05 -16.29 1.61
CA VAL A 647 13.18 -17.46 1.42
C VAL A 647 11.75 -17.14 1.84
N THR A 648 10.76 -17.52 1.01
CA THR A 648 9.33 -17.50 1.37
C THR A 648 8.96 -18.81 2.03
N TYR A 649 8.23 -18.77 3.15
CA TYR A 649 7.86 -19.98 3.87
C TYR A 649 6.44 -19.89 4.47
N PRO A 650 5.54 -20.92 4.28
CA PRO A 650 5.70 -21.99 3.27
C PRO A 650 5.99 -21.44 1.89
N SER A 651 6.52 -22.28 0.97
CA SER A 651 6.89 -21.78 -0.37
C SER A 651 5.67 -21.27 -1.13
N THR A 652 5.89 -20.43 -2.13
CA THR A 652 4.83 -19.98 -3.07
C THR A 652 4.25 -21.13 -3.91
N HIS A 653 4.79 -22.34 -3.81
CA HIS A 653 4.20 -23.55 -4.38
C HIS A 653 3.12 -24.18 -3.49
N GLY A 654 2.81 -23.56 -2.33
CA GLY A 654 1.81 -24.06 -1.38
C GLY A 654 2.29 -25.24 -0.55
N VAL A 655 3.58 -25.42 -0.37
CA VAL A 655 4.16 -26.56 0.34
C VAL A 655 5.12 -26.14 1.46
N PHE A 656 5.16 -26.94 2.54
CA PHE A 656 6.14 -26.80 3.60
C PHE A 656 7.45 -27.52 3.24
N GLU A 657 8.53 -26.76 3.12
CA GLU A 657 9.88 -27.32 2.94
C GLU A 657 10.34 -28.09 4.18
N GLU A 658 10.46 -29.43 4.10
CA GLU A 658 10.94 -30.25 5.22
C GLU A 658 12.40 -29.95 5.58
N SER A 659 13.20 -29.57 4.58
CA SER A 659 14.63 -29.30 4.71
C SER A 659 14.96 -27.88 5.21
N ILE A 660 13.95 -27.06 5.54
CA ILE A 660 14.12 -25.62 5.83
C ILE A 660 15.19 -25.36 6.93
N LYS A 661 15.21 -26.14 8.01
CA LYS A 661 16.22 -25.97 9.06
C LYS A 661 17.65 -26.28 8.57
N LYS A 662 17.80 -27.25 7.68
CA LYS A 662 19.09 -27.57 7.05
C LYS A 662 19.52 -26.45 6.10
N ILE A 663 18.58 -25.89 5.36
CA ILE A 663 18.79 -24.73 4.50
C ILE A 663 19.30 -23.53 5.33
N CYS A 664 18.59 -23.16 6.40
CA CYS A 664 19.01 -22.07 7.30
C CYS A 664 20.41 -22.31 7.88
N LYS A 665 20.67 -23.52 8.35
CA LYS A 665 21.98 -23.90 8.88
C LYS A 665 23.09 -23.77 7.83
N THR A 666 22.85 -24.19 6.60
CA THR A 666 23.82 -24.08 5.51
C THR A 666 24.23 -22.62 5.27
N ILE A 667 23.28 -21.70 5.30
CA ILE A 667 23.54 -20.26 5.13
C ILE A 667 24.38 -19.72 6.31
N HIS A 668 24.00 -20.05 7.54
CA HIS A 668 24.73 -19.61 8.73
C HIS A 668 26.16 -20.16 8.77
N ASP A 669 26.37 -21.42 8.40
CA ASP A 669 27.71 -22.08 8.34
C ASP A 669 28.63 -21.37 7.30
N ASN A 670 28.04 -20.69 6.31
CA ASN A 670 28.75 -19.89 5.30
C ASN A 670 28.81 -18.39 5.62
N GLY A 671 28.40 -17.97 6.83
CA GLY A 671 28.50 -16.58 7.32
C GLY A 671 27.36 -15.65 6.90
N GLY A 672 26.36 -16.16 6.17
CA GLY A 672 25.18 -15.40 5.78
C GLY A 672 24.10 -15.40 6.86
N LEU A 673 23.09 -14.53 6.69
CA LEU A 673 21.89 -14.46 7.52
C LEU A 673 20.66 -14.91 6.71
N VAL A 674 19.60 -15.32 7.40
CA VAL A 674 18.36 -15.79 6.76
C VAL A 674 17.28 -14.76 6.92
N TYR A 675 16.84 -14.20 5.78
CA TYR A 675 15.64 -13.39 5.65
C TYR A 675 14.46 -14.29 5.25
N MET A 676 13.40 -14.30 6.04
CA MET A 676 12.15 -15.01 5.73
C MET A 676 11.09 -14.03 5.28
N ASP A 677 10.57 -14.24 4.08
CA ASP A 677 9.38 -13.55 3.60
C ASP A 677 8.15 -14.10 4.34
N GLY A 678 7.49 -13.24 5.11
CA GLY A 678 6.34 -13.57 5.93
C GLY A 678 4.99 -13.35 5.23
N ALA A 679 4.97 -13.25 3.91
CA ALA A 679 3.71 -13.14 3.15
C ALA A 679 2.77 -14.32 3.45
N ASN A 680 3.33 -15.51 3.66
CA ASN A 680 2.60 -16.76 3.89
C ASN A 680 2.44 -17.11 5.39
N MET A 681 2.46 -16.12 6.29
CA MET A 681 2.25 -16.35 7.73
C MET A 681 0.88 -16.95 8.06
N ASN A 682 -0.10 -16.85 7.17
CA ASN A 682 -1.44 -17.45 7.36
C ASN A 682 -1.41 -18.98 7.54
N ALA A 683 -0.33 -19.65 7.13
CA ALA A 683 -0.10 -21.07 7.37
C ALA A 683 0.80 -21.37 8.59
N GLN A 684 1.28 -20.35 9.33
CA GLN A 684 2.30 -20.53 10.35
C GLN A 684 1.83 -20.20 11.78
N VAL A 685 0.95 -19.21 11.95
CA VAL A 685 0.60 -18.65 13.27
C VAL A 685 0.07 -19.76 14.21
N GLY A 686 0.74 -19.92 15.34
CA GLY A 686 0.39 -20.94 16.33
C GLY A 686 0.86 -22.36 16.02
N LEU A 687 1.33 -22.65 14.79
CA LEU A 687 1.82 -23.97 14.38
C LEU A 687 3.34 -24.04 14.31
N THR A 688 3.97 -22.97 13.81
CA THR A 688 5.42 -22.80 13.71
C THR A 688 5.80 -21.33 13.87
N SER A 689 7.09 -20.98 13.77
CA SER A 689 7.52 -19.59 13.77
C SER A 689 8.84 -19.39 13.02
N PRO A 690 9.05 -18.24 12.36
CA PRO A 690 10.29 -17.92 11.65
C PRO A 690 11.55 -18.07 12.52
N GLY A 691 11.52 -17.57 13.76
CA GLY A 691 12.65 -17.65 14.69
C GLY A 691 13.00 -19.10 15.06
N MET A 692 12.01 -19.98 15.25
CA MET A 692 12.24 -21.40 15.55
C MET A 692 12.77 -22.18 14.33
N ILE A 693 12.37 -21.78 13.14
CA ILE A 693 12.84 -22.36 11.87
C ILE A 693 14.32 -22.04 11.66
N GLY A 694 14.77 -20.87 12.12
CA GLY A 694 16.16 -20.43 12.01
C GLY A 694 16.35 -19.15 11.18
N ALA A 695 15.29 -18.39 10.92
CA ALA A 695 15.41 -17.07 10.32
C ALA A 695 16.02 -16.06 11.30
N ASP A 696 16.70 -15.05 10.78
CA ASP A 696 17.26 -13.93 11.54
C ASP A 696 16.36 -12.69 11.49
N VAL A 697 15.63 -12.53 10.41
CA VAL A 697 14.64 -11.46 10.17
C VAL A 697 13.46 -11.98 9.37
N CYS A 698 12.28 -11.46 9.66
CA CYS A 698 11.07 -11.71 8.89
C CYS A 698 10.27 -10.41 8.75
N HIS A 699 9.86 -10.05 7.53
CA HIS A 699 8.79 -9.06 7.39
C HIS A 699 7.44 -9.73 7.49
N LEU A 700 6.44 -8.98 7.90
CA LEU A 700 5.05 -9.42 7.96
C LEU A 700 4.19 -8.56 7.06
N ASN A 701 3.16 -9.15 6.47
CA ASN A 701 2.10 -8.44 5.77
C ASN A 701 0.85 -8.43 6.65
N LEU A 702 0.65 -7.37 7.45
CA LEU A 702 -0.51 -7.30 8.34
C LEU A 702 -1.83 -7.24 7.56
N HIS A 703 -1.77 -6.77 6.30
CA HIS A 703 -2.88 -6.76 5.34
C HIS A 703 -3.19 -8.14 4.72
N LYS A 704 -2.52 -9.19 5.14
CA LYS A 704 -2.79 -10.59 4.79
C LYS A 704 -3.26 -11.35 6.03
N THR A 705 -2.34 -11.84 6.82
CA THR A 705 -2.60 -12.70 7.98
C THR A 705 -3.35 -12.00 9.12
N PHE A 706 -3.20 -10.68 9.28
CA PHE A 706 -3.71 -9.93 10.45
C PHE A 706 -4.79 -8.90 10.09
N ALA A 707 -5.62 -9.21 9.11
CA ALA A 707 -6.90 -8.59 8.78
C ALA A 707 -6.89 -7.09 8.42
N ILE A 708 -5.75 -6.44 8.17
CA ILE A 708 -5.77 -5.10 7.58
C ILE A 708 -6.29 -5.22 6.14
N PRO A 709 -7.24 -4.39 5.68
CA PRO A 709 -7.75 -4.45 4.32
C PRO A 709 -6.67 -4.16 3.28
N HIS A 710 -6.79 -4.80 2.11
CA HIS A 710 -5.96 -4.45 0.95
C HIS A 710 -6.31 -3.08 0.35
N GLY A 711 -7.42 -2.46 0.78
CA GLY A 711 -7.82 -1.10 0.46
C GLY A 711 -7.89 -0.80 -1.03
N GLY A 712 -8.47 -1.71 -1.82
CA GLY A 712 -8.52 -1.59 -3.28
C GLY A 712 -7.16 -1.75 -3.97
N GLY A 713 -6.16 -2.30 -3.27
CA GLY A 713 -4.80 -2.52 -3.74
C GLY A 713 -3.75 -1.64 -3.05
N GLY A 714 -3.99 -1.23 -1.82
CA GLY A 714 -3.12 -0.35 -1.06
C GLY A 714 -2.94 -0.75 0.40
N PRO A 715 -2.19 -1.82 0.71
CA PRO A 715 -1.84 -2.18 2.08
C PRO A 715 -0.84 -1.20 2.67
N GLY A 716 -1.13 -0.68 3.84
CA GLY A 716 -0.37 0.40 4.45
C GLY A 716 0.78 0.00 5.37
N VAL A 717 1.07 -1.30 5.65
CA VAL A 717 2.05 -1.66 6.68
C VAL A 717 2.70 -3.02 6.45
N GLY A 718 4.02 -3.09 6.69
CA GLY A 718 4.84 -4.30 6.57
C GLY A 718 5.93 -4.36 7.64
N PRO A 719 5.59 -4.67 8.91
CA PRO A 719 6.56 -4.67 9.99
C PRO A 719 7.68 -5.67 9.75
N ILE A 720 8.84 -5.40 10.34
CA ILE A 720 9.93 -6.37 10.43
C ILE A 720 10.13 -6.81 11.87
N CYS A 721 10.30 -8.12 12.05
CA CYS A 721 10.67 -8.73 13.32
C CYS A 721 12.05 -9.37 13.18
N VAL A 722 12.92 -9.20 14.18
CA VAL A 722 14.32 -9.61 14.14
C VAL A 722 14.78 -10.29 15.42
N ASN A 723 15.82 -11.12 15.30
CA ASN A 723 16.50 -11.71 16.44
C ASN A 723 17.45 -10.69 17.13
N ASN A 724 18.11 -11.14 18.21
CA ASN A 724 19.04 -10.28 18.98
C ASN A 724 20.21 -9.73 18.17
N LYS A 725 20.67 -10.44 17.12
CA LYS A 725 21.79 -9.99 16.28
C LYS A 725 21.44 -8.74 15.50
N LEU A 726 20.20 -8.69 14.98
CA LEU A 726 19.72 -7.61 14.09
C LEU A 726 18.98 -6.49 14.83
N LYS A 727 18.59 -6.70 16.10
CA LYS A 727 17.90 -5.68 16.92
C LYS A 727 18.58 -4.30 16.92
N PRO A 728 19.93 -4.16 17.00
CA PRO A 728 20.59 -2.84 16.99
C PRO A 728 20.46 -2.08 15.67
N TYR A 729 20.06 -2.75 14.59
CA TYR A 729 20.03 -2.22 13.22
C TYR A 729 18.59 -1.92 12.73
N LEU A 730 17.59 -1.99 13.63
CA LEU A 730 16.23 -1.56 13.29
C LEU A 730 16.18 -0.06 12.97
N PRO A 731 15.22 0.40 12.13
CA PRO A 731 15.19 1.80 11.71
C PRO A 731 14.93 2.76 12.86
N GLY A 732 15.69 3.86 12.89
CA GLY A 732 15.46 5.02 13.75
C GLY A 732 14.49 6.02 13.11
N HIS A 733 14.20 7.13 13.83
CA HIS A 733 13.48 8.27 13.31
C HIS A 733 13.76 9.51 14.15
N HIS A 734 14.05 10.66 13.51
CA HIS A 734 14.48 11.87 14.21
C HIS A 734 13.44 12.46 15.19
N VAL A 735 12.16 12.29 14.90
CA VAL A 735 11.06 12.83 15.76
C VAL A 735 10.80 11.95 16.96
N ASN A 736 11.04 10.65 16.88
CA ASN A 736 10.64 9.70 17.92
C ASN A 736 11.74 9.48 18.95
N VAL A 737 11.50 9.92 20.20
CA VAL A 737 12.45 9.78 21.30
C VAL A 737 12.75 8.32 21.65
N THR A 738 11.81 7.39 21.42
CA THR A 738 11.99 5.96 21.67
C THR A 738 12.71 5.24 20.53
N LEU A 739 12.63 5.78 19.31
CA LEU A 739 13.31 5.30 18.10
C LEU A 739 14.55 6.13 17.75
N LYS A 740 15.14 6.80 18.74
CA LYS A 740 16.32 7.67 18.50
C LYS A 740 17.38 6.98 17.66
N SER A 741 17.85 7.71 16.67
CA SER A 741 18.99 7.30 15.86
C SER A 741 20.20 7.06 16.76
N THR A 742 20.64 5.82 16.81
CA THR A 742 21.92 5.40 17.39
C THR A 742 22.96 5.31 16.28
N LYS A 743 24.22 5.08 16.63
CA LYS A 743 25.29 4.93 15.62
C LYS A 743 25.11 3.67 14.73
N THR A 744 24.30 2.71 15.17
CA THR A 744 24.17 1.39 14.54
C THR A 744 22.85 1.19 13.80
N ASN A 745 21.76 1.89 14.19
CA ASN A 745 20.51 1.70 13.49
C ASN A 745 20.50 2.38 12.12
N ILE A 746 19.73 1.81 11.18
CA ILE A 746 19.52 2.43 9.87
C ILE A 746 18.65 3.68 10.03
N PRO A 747 18.79 4.69 9.16
CA PRO A 747 17.94 5.87 9.18
C PRO A 747 16.46 5.52 8.92
N ALA A 748 15.58 6.50 8.93
CA ALA A 748 14.15 6.30 8.70
C ALA A 748 13.86 5.68 7.33
N VAL A 749 12.87 4.79 7.28
CA VAL A 749 12.41 4.12 6.06
C VAL A 749 11.03 4.62 5.59
N SER A 750 10.37 5.44 6.39
CA SER A 750 9.09 6.11 6.06
C SER A 750 9.06 7.52 6.65
N ALA A 751 8.19 8.38 6.12
CA ALA A 751 8.04 9.75 6.55
C ALA A 751 7.53 9.88 8.00
N ALA A 752 6.62 9.00 8.41
CA ALA A 752 6.10 8.98 9.78
C ALA A 752 6.81 7.93 10.65
N PRO A 753 6.96 8.18 11.97
CA PRO A 753 7.71 7.29 12.89
C PRO A 753 7.22 5.85 12.94
N TYR A 754 5.93 5.63 12.72
CA TYR A 754 5.29 4.32 12.72
C TYR A 754 4.57 4.02 11.39
N GLY A 755 5.01 4.64 10.31
CA GLY A 755 4.42 4.46 8.98
C GLY A 755 2.92 4.73 8.99
N SER A 756 2.12 3.69 8.73
CA SER A 756 0.65 3.77 8.68
C SER A 756 0.01 3.44 10.04
N ALA A 757 0.22 4.27 11.03
CA ALA A 757 -0.10 3.99 12.43
C ALA A 757 -1.59 3.72 12.71
N SER A 758 -2.52 4.40 12.01
CA SER A 758 -3.96 4.26 12.31
C SER A 758 -4.50 2.85 12.05
N ILE A 759 -4.00 2.17 11.04
CA ILE A 759 -4.48 0.82 10.69
C ILE A 759 -3.84 -0.31 11.53
N LEU A 760 -2.84 0.00 12.36
CA LEU A 760 -2.31 -0.94 13.36
C LEU A 760 -3.40 -1.37 14.36
N LEU A 761 -4.41 -0.52 14.57
CA LEU A 761 -5.59 -0.81 15.38
C LEU A 761 -6.31 -2.09 14.93
N ILE A 762 -6.36 -2.33 13.62
CA ILE A 762 -7.06 -3.47 13.01
C ILE A 762 -6.37 -4.78 13.41
N SER A 763 -5.06 -4.87 13.23
CA SER A 763 -4.32 -6.09 13.63
C SER A 763 -4.28 -6.27 15.16
N TYR A 764 -4.25 -5.18 15.91
CA TYR A 764 -4.40 -5.24 17.37
C TYR A 764 -5.76 -5.82 17.76
N ALA A 765 -6.85 -5.36 17.13
CA ALA A 765 -8.20 -5.86 17.32
C ALA A 765 -8.32 -7.36 16.97
N TYR A 766 -7.85 -7.75 15.80
CA TYR A 766 -7.84 -9.14 15.33
C TYR A 766 -7.20 -10.09 16.36
N ILE A 767 -5.99 -9.76 16.83
CA ILE A 767 -5.29 -10.60 17.81
C ILE A 767 -5.99 -10.60 19.17
N LYS A 768 -6.55 -9.48 19.61
CA LYS A 768 -7.25 -9.36 20.90
C LYS A 768 -8.58 -10.13 20.91
N MET A 769 -9.36 -10.03 19.84
CA MET A 769 -10.68 -10.67 19.79
C MET A 769 -10.58 -12.18 19.52
N LEU A 770 -9.64 -12.62 18.70
CA LEU A 770 -9.38 -14.06 18.49
C LEU A 770 -8.65 -14.70 19.67
N GLY A 771 -7.76 -13.98 20.34
CA GLY A 771 -6.91 -14.54 21.37
C GLY A 771 -5.95 -15.60 20.85
N GLU A 772 -5.21 -16.25 21.76
CA GLU A 772 -4.21 -17.26 21.43
C GLU A 772 -4.78 -18.44 20.65
N GLU A 773 -5.90 -18.98 21.14
CA GLU A 773 -6.54 -20.14 20.52
C GLU A 773 -7.17 -19.80 19.16
N GLY A 774 -7.82 -18.63 19.05
CA GLY A 774 -8.48 -18.20 17.84
C GLY A 774 -7.51 -17.93 16.69
N VAL A 775 -6.36 -17.29 16.94
CA VAL A 775 -5.37 -17.05 15.87
C VAL A 775 -4.72 -18.34 15.38
N LYS A 776 -4.54 -19.34 16.26
CA LYS A 776 -4.08 -20.67 15.87
C LYS A 776 -5.16 -21.39 15.05
N LYS A 777 -6.39 -21.35 15.52
CA LYS A 777 -7.54 -21.95 14.83
C LYS A 777 -7.73 -21.35 13.43
N ALA A 778 -7.57 -20.03 13.28
CA ALA A 778 -7.59 -19.39 11.96
C ALA A 778 -6.58 -20.01 10.98
N THR A 779 -5.34 -20.22 11.42
CA THR A 779 -4.32 -20.92 10.61
C THR A 779 -4.71 -22.36 10.26
N GLU A 780 -5.24 -23.12 11.22
CA GLU A 780 -5.67 -24.48 11.02
C GLU A 780 -6.81 -24.57 9.99
N TYR A 781 -7.76 -23.64 10.04
CA TYR A 781 -8.88 -23.58 9.09
C TYR A 781 -8.46 -23.07 7.71
N ALA A 782 -7.48 -22.19 7.61
CA ALA A 782 -6.91 -21.83 6.32
C ALA A 782 -6.32 -23.06 5.59
N ILE A 783 -5.62 -23.91 6.35
CA ILE A 783 -5.09 -25.18 5.82
C ILE A 783 -6.23 -26.18 5.49
N LEU A 784 -7.27 -26.25 6.32
CA LEU A 784 -8.45 -27.08 6.08
C LEU A 784 -9.15 -26.68 4.79
N ASN A 785 -9.47 -25.42 4.63
CA ASN A 785 -10.20 -24.88 3.48
C ASN A 785 -9.43 -25.13 2.16
N ALA A 786 -8.11 -24.90 2.17
CA ALA A 786 -7.26 -25.15 1.00
C ALA A 786 -7.26 -26.65 0.62
N ASN A 787 -7.08 -27.55 1.58
CA ASN A 787 -7.07 -28.99 1.32
C ASN A 787 -8.45 -29.52 0.91
N TYR A 788 -9.54 -28.96 1.44
CA TYR A 788 -10.89 -29.30 1.03
C TYR A 788 -11.13 -28.97 -0.45
N MET A 789 -10.84 -27.73 -0.84
CA MET A 789 -11.00 -27.30 -2.24
C MET A 789 -10.08 -28.09 -3.17
N LYS A 790 -8.80 -28.31 -2.77
CA LYS A 790 -7.86 -29.15 -3.49
C LYS A 790 -8.45 -30.53 -3.77
N THR A 791 -8.98 -31.19 -2.74
CA THR A 791 -9.54 -32.54 -2.88
C THR A 791 -10.77 -32.61 -3.79
N LYS A 792 -11.60 -31.55 -3.83
CA LYS A 792 -12.71 -31.45 -4.79
C LYS A 792 -12.22 -31.27 -6.22
N LEU A 793 -11.21 -30.42 -6.43
CA LEU A 793 -10.73 -30.03 -7.74
C LEU A 793 -9.74 -31.01 -8.37
N GLU A 794 -8.98 -31.79 -7.58
CA GLU A 794 -7.96 -32.74 -8.11
C GLU A 794 -8.53 -33.87 -8.97
N LYS A 795 -9.85 -34.13 -8.89
CA LYS A 795 -10.56 -35.07 -9.77
C LYS A 795 -10.70 -34.56 -11.21
N TYR A 796 -10.60 -33.25 -11.40
CA TYR A 796 -10.84 -32.58 -12.68
C TYR A 796 -9.57 -31.90 -13.20
N PHE A 797 -8.78 -31.31 -12.33
CA PHE A 797 -7.58 -30.57 -12.64
C PHE A 797 -6.35 -31.20 -11.95
N LYS A 798 -5.24 -31.17 -12.64
CA LYS A 798 -3.96 -31.57 -12.04
C LYS A 798 -3.53 -30.53 -11.00
N ILE A 799 -3.31 -30.96 -9.76
CA ILE A 799 -2.65 -30.17 -8.73
C ILE A 799 -1.14 -30.29 -8.95
N LEU A 800 -0.46 -29.16 -9.05
CA LEU A 800 0.92 -29.17 -9.52
C LEU A 800 1.92 -29.61 -8.44
N TYR A 801 1.71 -29.13 -7.20
CA TYR A 801 2.60 -29.46 -6.08
C TYR A 801 1.81 -29.82 -4.83
N THR A 802 2.33 -30.77 -4.06
CA THR A 802 1.84 -31.15 -2.74
C THR A 802 3.02 -31.53 -1.84
N GLY A 803 2.84 -31.48 -0.52
CA GLY A 803 3.79 -32.04 0.42
C GLY A 803 3.86 -33.57 0.34
N THR A 804 4.80 -34.18 1.06
CA THR A 804 5.09 -35.63 1.04
C THR A 804 3.87 -36.53 1.32
N ASN A 805 2.88 -36.03 2.04
CA ASN A 805 1.65 -36.72 2.37
C ASN A 805 0.47 -36.39 1.43
N GLY A 806 0.70 -35.70 0.33
CA GLY A 806 -0.33 -35.29 -0.63
C GLY A 806 -1.17 -34.08 -0.20
N PHE A 807 -0.83 -33.38 0.88
CA PHE A 807 -1.52 -32.18 1.37
C PHE A 807 -0.80 -30.90 0.94
N CYS A 808 -1.55 -29.81 0.83
CA CYS A 808 -1.02 -28.46 0.63
C CYS A 808 -1.07 -27.64 1.93
N ALA A 809 -0.36 -26.52 1.97
CA ALA A 809 -0.45 -25.53 3.05
C ALA A 809 -1.82 -24.80 2.99
N HIS A 810 -1.82 -23.47 3.02
CA HIS A 810 -3.04 -22.65 2.94
C HIS A 810 -3.43 -22.26 1.51
N GLU A 811 -2.64 -22.67 0.52
CA GLU A 811 -2.82 -22.40 -0.90
C GLU A 811 -2.33 -23.57 -1.75
N PHE A 812 -2.79 -23.67 -3.01
CA PHE A 812 -2.38 -24.71 -3.94
C PHE A 812 -2.44 -24.25 -5.40
N ILE A 813 -1.72 -24.94 -6.29
CA ILE A 813 -1.59 -24.59 -7.70
C ILE A 813 -2.33 -25.59 -8.57
N VAL A 814 -3.26 -25.08 -9.39
CA VAL A 814 -4.02 -25.81 -10.42
C VAL A 814 -3.39 -25.62 -11.78
N GLU A 815 -3.08 -26.70 -12.49
CA GLU A 815 -2.50 -26.65 -13.83
C GLU A 815 -3.57 -26.54 -14.92
N LEU A 816 -3.39 -25.59 -15.85
CA LEU A 816 -4.29 -25.36 -16.99
C LEU A 816 -3.59 -25.47 -18.35
N ARG A 817 -2.28 -25.73 -18.38
CA ARG A 817 -1.47 -25.75 -19.60
C ARG A 817 -1.87 -26.83 -20.61
N SER A 818 -2.36 -27.97 -20.11
CA SER A 818 -2.79 -29.08 -20.95
C SER A 818 -3.94 -28.70 -21.88
N PHE A 819 -4.86 -27.86 -21.40
CA PHE A 819 -6.03 -27.41 -22.18
C PHE A 819 -5.65 -26.51 -23.36
N LYS A 820 -4.57 -25.73 -23.24
CA LYS A 820 -4.07 -24.93 -24.35
C LYS A 820 -3.71 -25.79 -25.57
N THR A 821 -3.12 -26.96 -25.33
CA THR A 821 -2.69 -27.86 -26.39
C THR A 821 -3.87 -28.57 -27.08
N THR A 822 -4.90 -28.98 -26.33
CA THR A 822 -6.03 -29.76 -26.84
C THR A 822 -7.16 -28.90 -27.41
N THR A 823 -7.45 -27.77 -26.76
CA THR A 823 -8.62 -26.92 -27.03
C THR A 823 -8.29 -25.47 -27.42
N GLY A 824 -7.05 -25.03 -27.21
CA GLY A 824 -6.67 -23.61 -27.33
C GLY A 824 -7.09 -22.73 -26.16
N ILE A 825 -7.68 -23.29 -25.10
CA ILE A 825 -8.11 -22.54 -23.91
C ILE A 825 -6.91 -22.29 -23.00
N GLU A 826 -6.69 -21.02 -22.65
CA GLU A 826 -5.63 -20.57 -21.76
C GLU A 826 -6.15 -20.24 -20.34
N ALA A 827 -5.25 -20.13 -19.38
CA ALA A 827 -5.61 -19.73 -18.02
C ALA A 827 -6.36 -18.38 -17.98
N GLU A 828 -6.02 -17.44 -18.88
CA GLU A 828 -6.74 -16.17 -18.99
C GLU A 828 -8.20 -16.36 -19.40
N ASP A 829 -8.51 -17.29 -20.32
CA ASP A 829 -9.88 -17.57 -20.75
C ASP A 829 -10.72 -18.10 -19.58
N VAL A 830 -10.16 -19.01 -18.79
CA VAL A 830 -10.78 -19.53 -17.58
C VAL A 830 -11.00 -18.41 -16.56
N ALA A 831 -10.03 -17.51 -16.40
CA ALA A 831 -10.15 -16.35 -15.50
C ALA A 831 -11.29 -15.41 -15.91
N LYS A 832 -11.39 -15.11 -17.23
CA LYS A 832 -12.50 -14.28 -17.75
C LYS A 832 -13.85 -14.98 -17.59
N ARG A 833 -13.90 -16.30 -17.79
CA ARG A 833 -15.14 -17.07 -17.63
C ARG A 833 -15.61 -17.11 -16.17
N LEU A 834 -14.71 -17.16 -15.18
CA LEU A 834 -15.06 -17.06 -13.75
C LEU A 834 -15.82 -15.77 -13.40
N MET A 835 -15.58 -14.67 -14.11
CA MET A 835 -16.34 -13.42 -13.90
C MET A 835 -17.83 -13.59 -14.24
N ASP A 836 -18.17 -14.41 -15.25
CA ASP A 836 -19.56 -14.75 -15.57
C ASP A 836 -20.24 -15.56 -14.46
N TYR A 837 -19.45 -16.32 -13.68
CA TYR A 837 -19.90 -17.05 -12.51
C TYR A 837 -19.94 -16.18 -11.23
N GLY A 838 -19.55 -14.89 -11.32
CA GLY A 838 -19.55 -13.93 -10.22
C GLY A 838 -18.34 -14.04 -9.29
N PHE A 839 -17.20 -14.50 -9.81
CA PHE A 839 -15.96 -14.60 -9.04
C PHE A 839 -14.83 -13.77 -9.63
N HIS A 840 -14.05 -13.20 -8.74
CA HIS A 840 -12.69 -12.77 -9.06
C HIS A 840 -11.83 -14.03 -9.27
N ALA A 841 -11.13 -14.14 -10.39
CA ALA A 841 -10.27 -15.29 -10.61
C ALA A 841 -9.09 -15.32 -9.61
N PRO A 842 -8.54 -16.50 -9.31
CA PRO A 842 -7.29 -16.67 -8.56
C PRO A 842 -6.11 -15.96 -9.21
N THR A 843 -4.94 -16.00 -8.56
CA THR A 843 -3.71 -15.49 -9.15
C THR A 843 -3.35 -16.31 -10.40
N VAL A 844 -3.24 -15.61 -11.54
CA VAL A 844 -3.03 -16.23 -12.86
C VAL A 844 -1.53 -16.26 -13.18
N SER A 845 -1.05 -17.41 -13.68
CA SER A 845 0.33 -17.57 -14.19
C SER A 845 1.45 -17.19 -13.21
N PHE A 846 1.22 -17.36 -11.94
CA PHE A 846 2.21 -17.15 -10.88
C PHE A 846 2.10 -18.27 -9.82
N PRO A 847 3.20 -18.80 -9.28
CA PRO A 847 4.59 -18.63 -9.71
C PRO A 847 4.94 -19.40 -10.99
N VAL A 848 4.02 -20.20 -11.49
CA VAL A 848 4.17 -21.03 -12.70
C VAL A 848 3.25 -20.52 -13.81
N ALA A 849 3.80 -20.31 -14.99
CA ALA A 849 3.01 -19.86 -16.15
C ALA A 849 1.91 -20.86 -16.51
N GLY A 850 0.72 -20.37 -16.88
CA GLY A 850 -0.43 -21.19 -17.30
C GLY A 850 -1.10 -21.98 -16.18
N THR A 851 -1.06 -21.45 -14.96
CA THR A 851 -1.68 -22.04 -13.77
C THR A 851 -2.56 -21.04 -13.04
N PHE A 852 -3.40 -21.56 -12.13
CA PHE A 852 -4.04 -20.79 -11.07
C PHE A 852 -3.43 -21.13 -9.71
N MET A 853 -3.18 -20.08 -8.90
CA MET A 853 -2.84 -20.23 -7.50
C MET A 853 -4.02 -19.81 -6.66
N ILE A 854 -4.58 -20.77 -5.91
CA ILE A 854 -5.82 -20.61 -5.15
C ILE A 854 -5.49 -20.58 -3.66
N GLU A 855 -5.92 -19.53 -2.98
CA GLU A 855 -5.85 -19.37 -1.52
C GLU A 855 -7.23 -19.02 -0.97
N PRO A 856 -8.01 -19.98 -0.46
CA PRO A 856 -9.16 -19.67 0.38
C PRO A 856 -8.67 -19.31 1.79
N THR A 857 -9.25 -18.27 2.38
CA THR A 857 -8.92 -17.92 3.76
C THR A 857 -9.77 -18.70 4.76
N GLU A 858 -9.42 -18.66 6.03
CA GLU A 858 -10.21 -19.22 7.11
C GLU A 858 -11.59 -18.59 7.26
N SER A 859 -11.78 -17.40 6.74
CA SER A 859 -13.02 -16.63 6.90
C SER A 859 -14.12 -17.03 5.91
N GLU A 860 -13.82 -17.85 4.92
CA GLU A 860 -14.79 -18.31 3.93
C GLU A 860 -15.60 -19.51 4.45
N ASP A 861 -16.91 -19.44 4.31
CA ASP A 861 -17.80 -20.52 4.67
C ASP A 861 -17.77 -21.66 3.62
N LYS A 862 -18.18 -22.88 4.05
CA LYS A 862 -18.19 -24.05 3.17
C LYS A 862 -19.05 -23.86 1.94
N GLY A 863 -20.17 -23.14 2.05
CA GLY A 863 -21.07 -22.86 0.92
C GLY A 863 -20.40 -22.04 -0.17
N GLU A 864 -19.59 -21.05 0.20
CA GLU A 864 -18.83 -20.22 -0.75
C GLU A 864 -17.67 -21.01 -1.38
N LEU A 865 -16.96 -21.85 -0.59
CA LEU A 865 -15.94 -22.75 -1.11
C LEU A 865 -16.53 -23.74 -2.13
N ASP A 866 -17.71 -24.29 -1.83
CA ASP A 866 -18.44 -25.20 -2.71
C ASP A 866 -18.86 -24.48 -4.00
N ARG A 867 -19.44 -23.30 -3.89
CA ARG A 867 -19.85 -22.45 -5.04
C ARG A 867 -18.69 -22.19 -5.99
N PHE A 868 -17.50 -21.86 -5.47
CA PHE A 868 -16.31 -21.65 -6.29
C PHE A 868 -15.82 -22.93 -6.96
N CYS A 869 -15.79 -24.05 -6.23
CA CYS A 869 -15.41 -25.35 -6.80
C CYS A 869 -16.39 -25.75 -7.91
N GLU A 870 -17.70 -25.58 -7.70
CA GLU A 870 -18.72 -25.87 -8.71
C GLU A 870 -18.54 -25.01 -9.98
N ALA A 871 -18.19 -23.73 -9.84
CA ALA A 871 -17.87 -22.87 -10.97
C ALA A 871 -16.69 -23.41 -11.79
N LEU A 872 -15.59 -23.78 -11.15
CA LEU A 872 -14.43 -24.35 -11.84
C LEU A 872 -14.74 -25.72 -12.47
N ILE A 873 -15.51 -26.58 -11.81
CA ILE A 873 -15.93 -27.89 -12.35
C ILE A 873 -16.84 -27.69 -13.57
N SER A 874 -17.76 -26.71 -13.53
CA SER A 874 -18.59 -26.37 -14.69
C SER A 874 -17.75 -25.88 -15.87
N ILE A 875 -16.76 -25.00 -15.61
CA ILE A 875 -15.82 -24.56 -16.64
C ILE A 875 -14.98 -25.72 -17.21
N TYR A 876 -14.58 -26.69 -16.36
CA TYR A 876 -13.92 -27.90 -16.83
C TYR A 876 -14.78 -28.67 -17.84
N HIS A 877 -16.09 -28.82 -17.60
CA HIS A 877 -17.00 -29.46 -18.53
C HIS A 877 -17.17 -28.66 -19.82
N GLU A 878 -17.25 -27.32 -19.75
CA GLU A 878 -17.23 -26.45 -20.94
C GLU A 878 -15.95 -26.68 -21.78
N ILE A 879 -14.79 -26.85 -21.15
CA ILE A 879 -13.51 -27.15 -21.84
C ILE A 879 -13.58 -28.57 -22.48
N LYS A 880 -14.16 -29.53 -21.78
CA LYS A 880 -14.32 -30.91 -22.31
C LYS A 880 -15.25 -30.94 -23.51
N ASP A 881 -16.32 -30.19 -23.53
CA ASP A 881 -17.21 -30.08 -24.68
C ASP A 881 -16.49 -29.53 -25.93
N ILE A 882 -15.52 -28.61 -25.76
CA ILE A 882 -14.65 -28.14 -26.83
C ILE A 882 -13.69 -29.26 -27.30
N GLU A 883 -13.10 -30.01 -26.34
CA GLU A 883 -12.15 -31.11 -26.65
C GLU A 883 -12.83 -32.25 -27.41
N GLU A 884 -14.08 -32.55 -27.06
CA GLU A 884 -14.92 -33.57 -27.72
C GLU A 884 -15.59 -33.10 -29.00
N GLY A 885 -15.40 -31.83 -29.39
CA GLY A 885 -15.98 -31.26 -30.60
C GLY A 885 -17.47 -30.93 -30.51
N LYS A 886 -18.06 -30.90 -29.31
CA LYS A 886 -19.45 -30.47 -29.07
C LYS A 886 -19.60 -28.95 -29.06
N ALA A 887 -18.55 -28.21 -28.71
CA ALA A 887 -18.48 -26.77 -28.77
C ALA A 887 -17.38 -26.30 -29.71
N ASP A 888 -17.55 -25.15 -30.33
CA ASP A 888 -16.59 -24.57 -31.28
C ASP A 888 -15.30 -24.14 -30.59
N LYS A 889 -14.14 -24.32 -31.23
CA LYS A 889 -12.83 -23.98 -30.64
C LYS A 889 -12.57 -22.49 -30.56
N ILE A 890 -13.20 -21.70 -31.44
CA ILE A 890 -12.97 -20.24 -31.53
C ILE A 890 -14.15 -19.49 -30.98
N ASP A 891 -15.39 -19.85 -31.36
CA ASP A 891 -16.61 -19.21 -30.87
C ASP A 891 -17.26 -20.04 -29.74
N ASN A 892 -16.83 -19.81 -28.54
CA ASN A 892 -17.35 -20.48 -27.33
C ASN A 892 -17.41 -19.52 -26.13
N ALA A 893 -18.12 -19.93 -25.08
CA ALA A 893 -18.36 -19.10 -23.90
C ALA A 893 -17.08 -18.71 -23.14
N LEU A 894 -15.99 -19.49 -23.20
CA LEU A 894 -14.73 -19.14 -22.55
C LEU A 894 -13.96 -18.08 -23.34
N LYS A 895 -13.91 -18.21 -24.67
CA LYS A 895 -13.20 -17.25 -25.54
C LYS A 895 -13.87 -15.88 -25.56
N ASN A 896 -15.18 -15.85 -25.46
CA ASN A 896 -15.99 -14.63 -25.51
C ASN A 896 -16.25 -14.02 -24.13
N ALA A 897 -15.87 -14.70 -23.04
CA ALA A 897 -16.02 -14.18 -21.67
C ALA A 897 -15.11 -12.94 -21.41
N PRO A 898 -15.54 -12.03 -20.52
CA PRO A 898 -16.81 -12.03 -19.79
C PRO A 898 -17.96 -11.47 -20.63
N HIS A 899 -19.19 -11.94 -20.33
CA HIS A 899 -20.40 -11.50 -21.05
C HIS A 899 -21.07 -10.35 -20.30
N THR A 900 -21.13 -9.18 -20.94
CA THR A 900 -21.83 -8.01 -20.41
C THR A 900 -23.34 -8.09 -20.60
N GLN A 901 -24.09 -7.31 -19.84
CA GLN A 901 -25.53 -7.16 -20.04
C GLN A 901 -25.84 -6.68 -21.48
N GLN A 902 -25.04 -5.74 -22.01
CA GLN A 902 -25.19 -5.23 -23.37
C GLN A 902 -25.12 -6.34 -24.41
N VAL A 903 -24.12 -7.24 -24.31
CA VAL A 903 -23.94 -8.37 -25.23
C VAL A 903 -25.09 -9.36 -25.14
N ILE A 904 -25.54 -9.70 -23.93
CA ILE A 904 -26.62 -10.67 -23.73
C ILE A 904 -27.97 -10.13 -24.19
N CYS A 905 -28.23 -8.83 -24.06
CA CYS A 905 -29.50 -8.20 -24.44
C CYS A 905 -29.53 -7.68 -25.90
N ALA A 906 -28.42 -7.82 -26.65
CA ALA A 906 -28.40 -7.41 -28.05
C ALA A 906 -29.44 -8.20 -28.89
N ASP A 907 -30.02 -7.58 -29.91
CA ASP A 907 -30.99 -8.24 -30.80
C ASP A 907 -30.34 -9.41 -31.55
N ASP A 908 -29.12 -9.20 -32.02
CA ASP A 908 -28.34 -10.22 -32.73
C ASP A 908 -27.54 -11.11 -31.78
N TRP A 909 -27.63 -12.43 -31.99
CA TRP A 909 -26.82 -13.42 -31.26
C TRP A 909 -26.26 -14.42 -32.29
N ASN A 910 -25.05 -14.17 -32.69
CA ASN A 910 -24.38 -14.95 -33.75
C ASN A 910 -23.38 -15.98 -33.18
N HIS A 911 -23.57 -16.41 -31.93
CA HIS A 911 -22.72 -17.38 -31.28
C HIS A 911 -23.26 -18.82 -31.38
N ALA A 912 -22.35 -19.79 -31.39
CA ALA A 912 -22.68 -21.20 -31.43
C ALA A 912 -23.27 -21.77 -30.12
N TYR A 913 -23.30 -20.99 -29.05
CA TYR A 913 -23.85 -21.34 -27.72
C TYR A 913 -24.99 -20.40 -27.34
N SER A 914 -25.80 -20.80 -26.35
CA SER A 914 -26.99 -20.01 -25.99
C SER A 914 -26.65 -18.79 -25.09
N ARG A 915 -27.50 -17.76 -25.15
CA ARG A 915 -27.45 -16.60 -24.21
C ARG A 915 -27.56 -17.07 -22.74
N ARG A 916 -28.33 -18.13 -22.50
CA ARG A 916 -28.50 -18.70 -21.15
C ARG A 916 -27.18 -19.30 -20.64
N ASP A 917 -26.48 -20.08 -21.44
CA ASP A 917 -25.20 -20.69 -21.08
C ASP A 917 -24.13 -19.59 -20.89
N ALA A 918 -24.17 -18.54 -21.68
CA ALA A 918 -23.32 -17.38 -21.54
C ALA A 918 -23.53 -16.67 -20.19
N ALA A 919 -24.79 -16.31 -19.89
CA ALA A 919 -25.13 -15.45 -18.76
C ALA A 919 -25.36 -16.20 -17.44
N PHE A 920 -25.94 -17.40 -17.49
CA PHE A 920 -26.43 -18.15 -16.33
C PHE A 920 -25.99 -19.62 -16.35
N PRO A 921 -24.68 -19.87 -16.34
CA PRO A 921 -24.15 -21.24 -16.48
C PRO A 921 -24.53 -22.19 -15.33
N LEU A 922 -24.80 -21.66 -14.13
CA LEU A 922 -25.26 -22.41 -12.98
C LEU A 922 -26.50 -21.75 -12.33
N ALA A 923 -27.29 -22.54 -11.61
CA ALA A 923 -28.55 -22.09 -11.02
C ALA A 923 -28.37 -20.93 -10.00
N TYR A 924 -27.29 -20.92 -9.24
CA TYR A 924 -27.05 -19.85 -8.27
C TYR A 924 -26.78 -18.50 -8.96
N VAL A 925 -26.19 -18.51 -10.15
CA VAL A 925 -25.89 -17.28 -10.91
C VAL A 925 -27.20 -16.56 -11.30
N MET A 926 -28.28 -17.29 -11.54
CA MET A 926 -29.60 -16.67 -11.83
C MET A 926 -30.16 -15.91 -10.64
N LYS A 927 -29.82 -16.31 -9.40
CA LYS A 927 -30.35 -15.66 -8.19
C LYS A 927 -29.63 -14.36 -7.86
N ASN A 928 -28.35 -14.28 -8.17
CA ASN A 928 -27.50 -13.14 -7.81
C ASN A 928 -26.39 -12.92 -8.86
N LYS A 929 -26.80 -12.49 -10.07
CA LYS A 929 -25.87 -12.24 -11.19
C LYS A 929 -25.11 -10.93 -10.98
N PHE A 930 -23.79 -11.04 -10.92
CA PHE A 930 -22.90 -9.90 -11.17
C PHE A 930 -22.72 -9.73 -12.68
N TRP A 931 -22.93 -8.52 -13.16
CA TRP A 931 -22.71 -8.18 -14.55
C TRP A 931 -21.39 -7.44 -14.73
N PRO A 932 -20.37 -8.01 -15.38
CA PRO A 932 -19.19 -7.25 -15.82
C PRO A 932 -19.63 -6.02 -16.63
N SER A 933 -19.09 -4.87 -16.31
CA SER A 933 -19.50 -3.61 -16.96
C SER A 933 -18.93 -3.44 -18.36
N ILE A 934 -17.87 -4.15 -18.68
CA ILE A 934 -17.20 -4.18 -20.00
C ILE A 934 -16.88 -5.63 -20.40
N ALA A 935 -16.75 -5.86 -21.69
CA ALA A 935 -16.29 -7.12 -22.24
C ALA A 935 -14.75 -7.25 -22.13
N ARG A 936 -14.16 -8.29 -22.73
CA ARG A 936 -12.71 -8.55 -22.69
C ARG A 936 -11.90 -7.35 -23.20
N ILE A 937 -10.94 -6.88 -22.41
CA ILE A 937 -10.14 -5.69 -22.71
C ILE A 937 -9.08 -5.97 -23.75
N ASN A 938 -8.91 -5.05 -24.68
CA ASN A 938 -7.81 -5.04 -25.64
C ASN A 938 -6.56 -4.37 -25.04
N ASN A 939 -5.73 -5.16 -24.36
CA ASN A 939 -4.51 -4.66 -23.72
C ASN A 939 -3.50 -4.08 -24.73
N THR A 940 -3.39 -4.66 -25.93
CA THR A 940 -2.45 -4.22 -26.98
C THR A 940 -2.83 -2.84 -27.51
N PHE A 941 -4.13 -2.59 -27.70
CA PHE A 941 -4.62 -1.28 -28.13
C PHE A 941 -4.23 -0.19 -27.09
N GLY A 942 -4.51 -0.42 -25.80
CA GLY A 942 -4.22 0.54 -24.75
C GLY A 942 -2.72 0.81 -24.54
N ASP A 943 -1.84 -0.16 -24.77
CA ASP A 943 -0.38 0.06 -24.69
C ASP A 943 0.17 0.84 -25.90
N ARG A 944 -0.46 0.71 -27.07
CA ARG A 944 -0.09 1.48 -28.29
C ARG A 944 -0.63 2.91 -28.25
N ASN A 945 -1.79 3.12 -27.63
CA ASN A 945 -2.50 4.39 -27.53
C ASN A 945 -2.58 4.84 -26.06
N LEU A 946 -1.43 5.13 -25.46
CA LEU A 946 -1.33 5.36 -24.03
C LEU A 946 -1.96 6.69 -23.61
N ILE A 947 -3.12 6.63 -22.96
CA ILE A 947 -3.82 7.74 -22.30
C ILE A 947 -3.94 7.38 -20.81
N CYS A 948 -3.41 8.23 -19.92
CA CYS A 948 -3.33 8.00 -18.47
C CYS A 948 -4.01 9.09 -17.65
N THR A 949 -4.83 9.91 -18.29
CA THR A 949 -5.69 10.93 -17.68
C THR A 949 -7.10 10.75 -18.21
N CYS A 950 -8.07 11.45 -17.60
CA CYS A 950 -9.39 11.60 -18.21
C CYS A 950 -9.26 12.20 -19.62
N GLU A 951 -10.09 11.76 -20.53
CA GLU A 951 -10.05 12.17 -21.93
C GLU A 951 -10.34 13.67 -22.06
N PRO A 952 -9.71 14.35 -23.03
CA PRO A 952 -9.97 15.78 -23.25
C PRO A 952 -11.44 16.01 -23.66
N MET A 953 -11.94 17.21 -23.39
CA MET A 953 -13.36 17.57 -23.64
C MET A 953 -13.77 17.42 -25.11
N GLU A 954 -12.81 17.59 -26.03
CA GLU A 954 -13.04 17.46 -27.46
C GLU A 954 -13.48 16.05 -27.87
N SER A 955 -13.02 15.01 -27.19
CA SER A 955 -13.41 13.63 -27.45
C SER A 955 -14.91 13.36 -27.20
N TYR A 956 -15.53 14.09 -26.25
CA TYR A 956 -16.96 13.99 -25.97
C TYR A 956 -17.84 14.71 -27.03
N LEU A 957 -17.28 15.67 -27.76
CA LEU A 957 -17.97 16.37 -28.84
C LEU A 957 -18.08 15.46 -30.09
N GLU A 958 -17.08 14.63 -30.35
CA GLU A 958 -17.06 13.69 -31.47
C GLU A 958 -18.08 12.56 -31.28
N GLU A 959 -18.33 12.10 -30.07
CA GLU A 959 -19.35 11.09 -29.75
C GLU A 959 -20.79 11.59 -29.95
N GLN A 960 -21.05 12.89 -29.72
CA GLN A 960 -22.37 13.49 -29.94
C GLN A 960 -22.72 13.66 -31.42
N VAL A 961 -21.74 13.68 -32.33
CA VAL A 961 -21.93 13.80 -33.77
C VAL A 961 -22.10 12.42 -34.45
N SER A 962 -21.71 11.35 -33.78
CA SER A 962 -21.77 9.97 -34.30
C SER A 962 -22.98 9.16 -33.81
N ASN A 963 -23.79 9.69 -32.93
CA ASN A 963 -25.10 9.17 -32.48
C ASN A 963 -26.26 10.02 -33.08
#